data_9e4a06dd55ecb607af0e861a813e760c
#
_entry.id   9e4a06dd55ecb607af0e861a813e760c
#
_cell.length_a   1.000
_cell.length_b   1.000
_cell.length_c   1.000
_cell.angle_alpha   90.00
_cell.angle_beta   90.00
_cell.angle_gamma   90.00
#
_symmetry.space_group_name_H-M   'P 1'
#
loop_
_entity.id
_entity.type
_entity.pdbx_description
1 polymer ?
#
loop_
_entity_poly.entity_id
_entity_poly.type
_entity_poly.pdbx_seq_one_letter_code
_entity_poly.pdbx_strand_id
1 'polypeptide(L)'
;MEDKRGADRTVDPLLASESYDLLLAVCRADDSCLAVGYKQMRDLLERICRSQMQHESLQMTDLSARISFVSSKLDLSVGEQNRLHTFRLTSNQILNHTSQPVREHLLRDAKTLAFFVRKLSGEDIPEALYCLLPAADATYLVAPLPLKRVERMRVCFQESDAQYLYVTPLDEVSETLLKVRYGVPQINEEFNETCRVLWKHAQLNLLDVAVDEAGILTPSFIVLEPDYLLDISALAECFRDYGHHPANYLLSRLQPIENARPLLLGNIANLFLDEWIHSESGEVNYLECMQKAFRRYPIELAACADLREKEKERQFFDDCKLHFEHIRETVNDTFHWAGYELDKTDAVLEPTYICEALGLQGRLDYMQRDMSSFIEMKSGKADEYLIPGKVEPKENNKVQMLLYQAVLQYSMGMDHRKVKAYLLYTRYPLLYPARSSWAMVRRAIDVRNRIVAGEYAVQLHNSLSFTAEKLGELHADILNERNLSGRFWTNYLRPSIDSLREKIDRLSPLERKYFYALYNFLTKELYVSKSGDAAYEGQKGAASLWLSTLDEKCEAGEIIYDLRMKENHAADEQKAYLVLSRQPQFLVAGSSGESAASYLPNFRQGDAIVLYERNSVTDKVTNKMIFKGNIEYMTEEEIGIRLRSAQQNTSVLPASSLYAIEHDVMDTTFRFMYQGLYAF
;
A
#
# COMPACT_ATOMS: atom_id res chain seq x y z
N MET A 1 46.38 -10.07 7.19
CA MET A 1 45.29 -11.00 6.79
C MET A 1 45.11 -11.95 7.97
N GLU A 2 44.44 -11.47 9.03
CA GLU A 2 44.13 -12.26 10.21
C GLU A 2 42.65 -12.58 10.23
N ASP A 3 42.43 -13.79 10.59
CA ASP A 3 41.24 -14.60 10.55
C ASP A 3 40.06 -13.95 11.38
N LYS A 4 39.08 -13.34 10.68
CA LYS A 4 37.81 -12.90 11.31
C LYS A 4 36.74 -13.97 11.21
N ARG A 5 37.08 -15.23 11.48
CA ARG A 5 36.14 -16.35 11.61
C ARG A 5 35.85 -16.66 13.07
N GLY A 6 35.27 -15.75 13.79
CA GLY A 6 34.98 -15.95 15.21
C GLY A 6 34.03 -14.90 15.78
N ALA A 7 33.03 -14.46 15.04
CA ALA A 7 32.04 -13.55 15.55
C ALA A 7 30.73 -14.30 15.88
N ASP A 8 30.54 -14.48 17.15
CA ASP A 8 29.27 -14.63 17.89
C ASP A 8 28.17 -15.53 17.27
N ARG A 9 28.32 -16.85 17.47
CA ARG A 9 27.25 -17.84 17.35
C ARG A 9 26.55 -18.03 18.70
N THR A 10 26.01 -16.97 19.28
CA THR A 10 25.26 -17.07 20.53
C THR A 10 23.76 -16.93 20.24
N VAL A 11 23.13 -18.03 19.82
CA VAL A 11 21.71 -18.20 20.12
C VAL A 11 21.60 -18.47 21.60
N ASP A 12 20.64 -17.82 22.25
CA ASP A 12 20.29 -18.10 23.64
C ASP A 12 20.02 -19.62 23.76
N PRO A 13 20.77 -20.37 24.59
CA PRO A 13 20.54 -21.81 24.81
C PRO A 13 19.10 -22.10 25.21
N LEU A 14 18.43 -21.19 25.90
CA LEU A 14 17.02 -21.31 26.25
C LEU A 14 16.14 -21.42 24.98
N LEU A 15 16.42 -20.66 23.93
CA LEU A 15 15.63 -20.72 22.69
C LEU A 15 15.76 -22.09 21.99
N ALA A 16 16.92 -22.74 22.05
CA ALA A 16 17.12 -24.06 21.47
C ALA A 16 16.31 -25.12 22.24
N SER A 17 16.39 -25.13 23.57
CA SER A 17 15.63 -26.08 24.42
C SER A 17 14.14 -25.90 24.24
N GLU A 18 13.61 -24.67 24.29
CA GLU A 18 12.19 -24.37 24.06
C GLU A 18 11.73 -24.84 22.68
N SER A 19 12.59 -24.66 21.65
CA SER A 19 12.29 -25.07 20.28
C SER A 19 12.14 -26.59 20.17
N TYR A 20 13.05 -27.32 20.78
CA TYR A 20 12.98 -28.82 20.80
C TYR A 20 11.78 -29.31 21.59
N ASP A 21 11.45 -28.70 22.72
CA ASP A 21 10.29 -29.08 23.53
C ASP A 21 8.99 -28.84 22.75
N LEU A 22 8.86 -27.72 22.06
CA LEU A 22 7.73 -27.44 21.19
C LEU A 22 7.61 -28.45 20.04
N LEU A 23 8.72 -28.75 19.34
CA LEU A 23 8.72 -29.75 18.27
C LEU A 23 8.37 -31.14 18.78
N LEU A 24 8.83 -31.52 19.98
CA LEU A 24 8.48 -32.78 20.62
C LEU A 24 6.98 -32.85 20.92
N ALA A 25 6.40 -31.77 21.45
CA ALA A 25 4.97 -31.68 21.73
C ALA A 25 4.14 -31.82 20.44
N VAL A 26 4.52 -31.08 19.37
CA VAL A 26 3.86 -31.16 18.06
C VAL A 26 3.94 -32.56 17.45
N CYS A 27 5.10 -33.24 17.54
CA CYS A 27 5.27 -34.59 17.04
C CYS A 27 4.45 -35.64 17.82
N ARG A 28 4.08 -35.38 19.08
CA ARG A 28 3.27 -36.26 19.94
C ARG A 28 1.78 -35.98 19.91
N ALA A 29 1.38 -34.82 19.38
CA ALA A 29 -0.02 -34.40 19.33
C ALA A 29 -0.86 -35.35 18.44
N ASP A 30 -2.15 -35.42 18.66
CA ASP A 30 -3.07 -36.25 17.89
C ASP A 30 -3.28 -35.69 16.46
N ASP A 31 -3.76 -36.55 15.55
CA ASP A 31 -4.02 -36.15 14.15
C ASP A 31 -5.09 -35.08 14.01
N SER A 32 -5.95 -34.89 15.00
CA SER A 32 -6.90 -33.79 15.06
C SER A 32 -6.26 -32.41 15.27
N CYS A 33 -5.01 -32.37 15.73
CA CYS A 33 -4.27 -31.14 16.05
C CYS A 33 -3.20 -30.80 15.03
N LEU A 34 -3.17 -31.43 13.86
CA LEU A 34 -2.10 -31.20 12.86
C LEU A 34 -2.02 -29.74 12.37
N ALA A 35 -3.15 -29.10 12.14
CA ALA A 35 -3.17 -27.69 11.72
C ALA A 35 -2.59 -26.76 12.79
N VAL A 36 -2.93 -27.00 14.06
CA VAL A 36 -2.35 -26.28 15.21
C VAL A 36 -0.85 -26.53 15.29
N GLY A 37 -0.40 -27.79 15.06
CA GLY A 37 1.01 -28.12 14.99
C GLY A 37 1.77 -27.35 13.89
N TYR A 38 1.18 -27.21 12.70
CA TYR A 38 1.76 -26.39 11.61
C TYR A 38 1.86 -24.90 12.00
N LYS A 39 0.84 -24.36 12.67
CA LYS A 39 0.87 -23.01 13.18
C LYS A 39 2.02 -22.81 14.18
N GLN A 40 2.09 -23.66 15.19
CA GLN A 40 3.13 -23.60 16.22
C GLN A 40 4.55 -23.69 15.63
N MET A 41 4.76 -24.59 14.66
CA MET A 41 6.04 -24.71 13.93
C MET A 41 6.34 -23.48 13.09
N ARG A 42 5.33 -22.86 12.47
CA ARG A 42 5.48 -21.63 11.71
C ARG A 42 5.88 -20.46 12.59
N ASP A 43 5.19 -20.28 13.72
CA ASP A 43 5.49 -19.23 14.70
C ASP A 43 6.90 -19.41 15.27
N LEU A 44 7.31 -20.68 15.49
CA LEU A 44 8.67 -20.99 15.88
C LEU A 44 9.70 -20.53 14.84
N LEU A 45 9.49 -20.88 13.57
CA LEU A 45 10.40 -20.44 12.49
C LEU A 45 10.50 -18.93 12.39
N GLU A 46 9.36 -18.23 12.49
CA GLU A 46 9.34 -16.76 12.49
C GLU A 46 10.10 -16.18 13.68
N ARG A 47 9.88 -16.70 14.88
CA ARG A 47 10.57 -16.28 16.10
C ARG A 47 12.09 -16.49 16.01
N ILE A 48 12.53 -17.64 15.48
CA ILE A 48 13.95 -17.92 15.25
C ILE A 48 14.54 -16.92 14.25
N CYS A 49 13.88 -16.72 13.12
CA CYS A 49 14.37 -15.78 12.12
C CYS A 49 14.46 -14.35 12.67
N ARG A 50 13.47 -13.90 13.44
CA ARG A 50 13.49 -12.59 14.10
C ARG A 50 14.65 -12.45 15.08
N SER A 51 14.90 -13.45 15.95
CA SER A 51 15.99 -13.40 16.89
C SER A 51 17.36 -13.21 16.22
N GLN A 52 17.54 -13.80 15.04
CA GLN A 52 18.76 -13.66 14.25
C GLN A 52 18.92 -12.30 13.58
N MET A 53 17.86 -11.52 13.52
CA MET A 53 17.83 -10.20 12.90
C MET A 53 17.81 -9.04 13.88
N GLN A 54 17.70 -9.28 15.20
CA GLN A 54 17.56 -8.23 16.23
C GLN A 54 18.66 -7.17 16.22
N HIS A 55 19.88 -7.53 15.79
CA HIS A 55 21.03 -6.62 15.74
C HIS A 55 21.39 -6.18 14.33
N GLU A 56 20.57 -6.56 13.35
CA GLU A 56 20.81 -6.18 11.96
C GLU A 56 20.08 -4.87 11.65
N SER A 57 20.72 -4.02 10.87
CA SER A 57 20.11 -2.76 10.38
C SER A 57 19.08 -3.02 9.27
N LEU A 58 19.12 -4.20 8.65
CA LEU A 58 18.19 -4.62 7.60
C LEU A 58 16.85 -5.02 8.22
N GLN A 59 15.77 -4.38 7.80
CA GLN A 59 14.42 -4.81 8.14
C GLN A 59 13.81 -5.57 6.97
N MET A 60 13.36 -6.79 7.26
CA MET A 60 12.67 -7.66 6.30
C MET A 60 11.33 -8.06 6.90
N THR A 61 10.25 -7.60 6.28
CA THR A 61 8.90 -7.81 6.78
C THR A 61 8.36 -9.21 6.42
N ASP A 62 8.84 -9.79 5.33
CA ASP A 62 8.40 -11.10 4.85
C ASP A 62 9.28 -12.25 5.39
N LEU A 63 8.62 -13.34 5.80
CA LEU A 63 9.29 -14.54 6.31
C LEU A 63 10.22 -15.17 5.25
N SER A 64 9.89 -15.06 3.96
CA SER A 64 10.75 -15.61 2.90
C SER A 64 12.09 -14.90 2.84
N ALA A 65 12.09 -13.56 2.87
CA ALA A 65 13.33 -12.77 2.90
C ALA A 65 14.15 -13.07 4.16
N ARG A 66 13.48 -13.23 5.32
CA ARG A 66 14.14 -13.60 6.59
C ARG A 66 14.78 -14.98 6.53
N ILE A 67 14.09 -15.99 5.99
CA ILE A 67 14.66 -17.33 5.78
C ILE A 67 15.88 -17.24 4.87
N SER A 68 15.80 -16.53 3.75
CA SER A 68 16.93 -16.38 2.82
C SER A 68 18.13 -15.71 3.49
N PHE A 69 17.89 -14.65 4.28
CA PHE A 69 18.94 -13.95 5.03
C PHE A 69 19.61 -14.87 6.06
N VAL A 70 18.82 -15.53 6.90
CA VAL A 70 19.35 -16.43 7.94
C VAL A 70 20.04 -17.64 7.33
N SER A 71 19.52 -18.16 6.21
CA SER A 71 20.15 -19.25 5.46
C SER A 71 21.52 -18.85 4.93
N SER A 72 21.67 -17.63 4.39
CA SER A 72 22.95 -17.11 3.95
C SER A 72 23.92 -16.89 5.13
N LYS A 73 23.42 -16.40 6.27
CA LYS A 73 24.23 -16.16 7.48
C LYS A 73 24.76 -17.47 8.08
N LEU A 74 23.99 -18.56 8.00
CA LEU A 74 24.33 -19.88 8.51
C LEU A 74 25.02 -20.80 7.48
N ASP A 75 25.21 -20.31 6.27
CA ASP A 75 25.77 -21.09 5.14
C ASP A 75 25.01 -22.43 4.94
N LEU A 76 23.67 -22.31 4.83
CA LEU A 76 22.82 -23.46 4.55
C LEU A 76 22.98 -23.88 3.09
N SER A 77 22.97 -25.20 2.85
CA SER A 77 22.90 -25.73 1.49
C SER A 77 21.57 -25.34 0.80
N VAL A 78 21.57 -25.30 -0.53
CA VAL A 78 20.36 -25.01 -1.32
C VAL A 78 19.21 -25.95 -0.94
N GLY A 79 19.50 -27.24 -0.70
CA GLY A 79 18.50 -28.21 -0.29
C GLY A 79 17.91 -27.93 1.09
N GLU A 80 18.71 -27.49 2.06
CA GLU A 80 18.23 -27.10 3.40
C GLU A 80 17.37 -25.85 3.31
N GLN A 81 17.79 -24.83 2.56
CA GLN A 81 17.03 -23.63 2.34
C GLN A 81 15.68 -23.92 1.65
N ASN A 82 15.69 -24.75 0.60
CA ASN A 82 14.48 -25.11 -0.13
C ASN A 82 13.49 -25.88 0.74
N ARG A 83 13.95 -26.73 1.66
CA ARG A 83 13.07 -27.40 2.63
C ARG A 83 12.40 -26.40 3.59
N LEU A 84 13.10 -25.39 4.07
CA LEU A 84 12.52 -24.32 4.90
C LEU A 84 11.48 -23.51 4.11
N HIS A 85 11.75 -23.18 2.86
CA HIS A 85 10.78 -22.49 2.01
C HIS A 85 9.56 -23.36 1.67
N THR A 86 9.76 -24.67 1.44
CA THR A 86 8.64 -25.61 1.25
C THR A 86 7.76 -25.67 2.49
N PHE A 87 8.36 -25.80 3.67
CA PHE A 87 7.61 -25.76 4.94
C PHE A 87 6.83 -24.45 5.08
N ARG A 88 7.46 -23.28 4.77
CA ARG A 88 6.77 -21.98 4.80
C ARG A 88 5.54 -21.98 3.89
N LEU A 89 5.68 -22.46 2.65
CA LEU A 89 4.58 -22.52 1.69
C LEU A 89 3.48 -23.48 2.12
N THR A 90 3.84 -24.69 2.57
CA THR A 90 2.88 -25.70 3.07
C THR A 90 2.12 -25.18 4.29
N SER A 91 2.80 -24.56 5.24
CA SER A 91 2.15 -23.96 6.42
C SER A 91 1.19 -22.84 6.01
N ASN A 92 1.55 -21.98 5.06
CA ASN A 92 0.65 -20.95 4.53
C ASN A 92 -0.61 -21.55 3.88
N GLN A 93 -0.46 -22.63 3.10
CA GLN A 93 -1.60 -23.30 2.47
C GLN A 93 -2.55 -23.92 3.50
N ILE A 94 -2.00 -24.53 4.54
CA ILE A 94 -2.78 -25.12 5.62
C ILE A 94 -3.51 -24.04 6.43
N LEU A 95 -2.82 -22.98 6.82
CA LEU A 95 -3.39 -21.87 7.59
C LEU A 95 -4.41 -21.05 6.80
N ASN A 96 -4.31 -21.03 5.46
CA ASN A 96 -5.32 -20.44 4.58
C ASN A 96 -6.42 -21.44 4.18
N HIS A 97 -6.47 -22.64 4.78
CA HIS A 97 -7.44 -23.70 4.49
C HIS A 97 -7.48 -24.15 3.02
N THR A 98 -6.40 -23.95 2.28
CA THR A 98 -6.27 -24.38 0.87
C THR A 98 -5.68 -25.78 0.72
N SER A 99 -5.10 -26.33 1.80
CA SER A 99 -4.55 -27.69 1.85
C SER A 99 -4.89 -28.35 3.18
N GLN A 100 -5.05 -29.68 3.17
CA GLN A 100 -5.26 -30.46 4.39
C GLN A 100 -3.91 -30.92 4.96
N PRO A 101 -3.68 -30.81 6.27
CA PRO A 101 -2.45 -31.30 6.90
C PRO A 101 -2.38 -32.82 6.91
N VAL A 102 -1.17 -33.36 6.69
CA VAL A 102 -0.89 -34.82 6.70
C VAL A 102 0.22 -35.09 7.70
N ARG A 103 0.00 -36.10 8.58
CA ARG A 103 0.92 -36.47 9.66
C ARG A 103 2.35 -36.72 9.18
N GLU A 104 2.49 -37.49 8.10
CA GLU A 104 3.81 -37.83 7.57
C GLU A 104 4.58 -36.56 7.10
N HIS A 105 3.87 -35.62 6.47
CA HIS A 105 4.46 -34.33 6.04
C HIS A 105 4.86 -33.50 7.25
N LEU A 106 4.00 -33.40 8.27
CA LEU A 106 4.30 -32.67 9.50
C LEU A 106 5.58 -33.17 10.18
N LEU A 107 5.76 -34.50 10.29
CA LEU A 107 6.96 -35.07 10.88
C LEU A 107 8.23 -34.80 10.08
N ARG A 108 8.15 -34.77 8.74
CA ARG A 108 9.26 -34.39 7.86
C ARG A 108 9.61 -32.91 7.99
N ASP A 109 8.59 -32.06 8.11
CA ASP A 109 8.76 -30.62 8.31
C ASP A 109 9.32 -30.35 9.72
N ALA A 110 8.85 -31.03 10.75
CA ALA A 110 9.43 -30.97 12.09
C ALA A 110 10.91 -31.37 12.11
N LYS A 111 11.29 -32.40 11.33
CA LYS A 111 12.69 -32.76 11.13
C LYS A 111 13.49 -31.60 10.52
N THR A 112 12.96 -30.96 9.48
CA THR A 112 13.61 -29.81 8.84
C THR A 112 13.89 -28.71 9.85
N LEU A 113 12.92 -28.38 10.69
CA LEU A 113 13.08 -27.34 11.74
C LEU A 113 14.06 -27.77 12.83
N ALA A 114 14.00 -29.05 13.29
CA ALA A 114 14.93 -29.56 14.30
C ALA A 114 16.39 -29.46 13.84
N PHE A 115 16.68 -29.82 12.58
CA PHE A 115 18.04 -29.68 12.00
C PHE A 115 18.42 -28.21 11.80
N PHE A 116 17.48 -27.34 11.49
CA PHE A 116 17.72 -25.90 11.41
C PHE A 116 18.11 -25.31 12.77
N VAL A 117 17.38 -25.68 13.85
CA VAL A 117 17.70 -25.28 15.23
C VAL A 117 19.08 -25.81 15.63
N ARG A 118 19.38 -27.06 15.33
CA ARG A 118 20.71 -27.66 15.58
C ARG A 118 21.83 -26.87 14.90
N LYS A 119 21.65 -26.52 13.64
CA LYS A 119 22.67 -25.78 12.87
C LYS A 119 22.88 -24.37 13.43
N LEU A 120 21.83 -23.78 13.97
CA LEU A 120 21.85 -22.45 14.55
C LEU A 120 22.51 -22.42 15.94
N SER A 121 22.09 -23.33 16.83
CA SER A 121 22.53 -23.36 18.24
C SER A 121 23.81 -24.16 18.46
N GLY A 122 24.09 -25.16 17.63
CA GLY A 122 25.14 -26.14 17.82
C GLY A 122 24.76 -27.23 18.80
N GLU A 123 23.57 -27.19 19.41
CA GLU A 123 23.08 -28.23 20.34
C GLU A 123 22.49 -29.42 19.60
N ASP A 124 22.78 -30.62 20.07
CA ASP A 124 22.24 -31.84 19.49
C ASP A 124 20.74 -32.00 19.76
N ILE A 125 20.03 -32.61 18.79
CA ILE A 125 18.61 -32.87 18.90
C ILE A 125 18.38 -33.90 20.02
N PRO A 126 17.50 -33.60 21.01
CA PRO A 126 17.22 -34.54 22.10
C PRO A 126 16.76 -35.91 21.57
N GLU A 127 17.23 -36.99 22.19
CA GLU A 127 16.95 -38.37 21.77
C GLU A 127 15.44 -38.66 21.70
N ALA A 128 14.67 -38.11 22.65
CA ALA A 128 13.21 -38.23 22.69
C ALA A 128 12.51 -37.66 21.45
N LEU A 129 13.03 -36.57 20.88
CA LEU A 129 12.55 -36.00 19.64
C LEU A 129 13.10 -36.74 18.43
N TYR A 130 14.41 -37.04 18.44
CA TYR A 130 15.08 -37.69 17.31
C TYR A 130 14.42 -39.04 16.94
N CYS A 131 14.00 -39.83 17.93
CA CYS A 131 13.32 -41.11 17.72
C CYS A 131 11.95 -40.99 17.04
N LEU A 132 11.29 -39.80 17.08
CA LEU A 132 10.01 -39.57 16.42
C LEU A 132 10.17 -39.05 14.99
N LEU A 133 11.36 -38.54 14.63
CA LEU A 133 11.61 -37.97 13.32
C LEU A 133 11.83 -39.06 12.26
N PRO A 134 11.26 -38.94 11.06
CA PRO A 134 11.40 -39.96 10.02
C PRO A 134 12.82 -39.98 9.44
N ALA A 135 13.24 -41.13 8.94
CA ALA A 135 14.53 -41.27 8.26
C ALA A 135 14.61 -40.39 6.99
N ALA A 136 13.51 -40.34 6.24
CA ALA A 136 13.43 -39.51 5.01
C ALA A 136 13.36 -38.03 5.36
N ASP A 137 13.98 -37.19 4.50
CA ASP A 137 13.86 -35.75 4.55
C ASP A 137 12.57 -35.29 3.86
N ALA A 138 12.14 -34.04 4.16
CA ALA A 138 11.10 -33.38 3.39
C ALA A 138 11.56 -33.25 1.92
N THR A 139 10.67 -33.63 1.00
CA THR A 139 10.87 -33.43 -0.44
C THR A 139 10.28 -32.10 -0.83
N TYR A 140 10.93 -31.41 -1.75
CA TYR A 140 10.39 -30.23 -2.38
C TYR A 140 10.26 -30.46 -3.89
N LEU A 141 9.18 -29.92 -4.45
CA LEU A 141 8.94 -29.98 -5.88
C LEU A 141 9.29 -28.62 -6.46
N VAL A 142 10.26 -28.61 -7.38
CA VAL A 142 10.53 -27.42 -8.20
C VAL A 142 9.46 -27.35 -9.26
N ALA A 143 8.61 -26.33 -9.19
CA ALA A 143 7.63 -26.10 -10.24
C ALA A 143 8.36 -25.61 -11.51
N PRO A 144 8.17 -26.26 -12.68
CA PRO A 144 8.70 -25.73 -13.94
C PRO A 144 8.00 -24.42 -14.26
N LEU A 145 8.80 -23.38 -14.60
CA LEU A 145 8.23 -22.11 -15.06
C LEU A 145 7.41 -22.35 -16.33
N PRO A 146 6.17 -21.80 -16.40
CA PRO A 146 5.36 -21.93 -17.59
C PRO A 146 6.04 -21.21 -18.77
N LEU A 147 6.13 -21.88 -19.92
CA LEU A 147 6.67 -21.33 -21.18
C LEU A 147 5.80 -20.22 -21.80
N LYS A 148 5.02 -19.50 -21.02
CA LYS A 148 4.06 -18.51 -21.52
C LYS A 148 4.15 -17.22 -20.71
N ARG A 149 3.06 -16.68 -20.31
CA ARG A 149 2.93 -15.43 -19.59
C ARG A 149 2.49 -15.69 -18.16
N VAL A 150 3.19 -15.10 -17.20
CA VAL A 150 2.81 -15.10 -15.79
C VAL A 150 2.28 -13.70 -15.46
N GLU A 151 1.05 -13.62 -14.95
CA GLU A 151 0.42 -12.35 -14.65
C GLU A 151 1.17 -11.61 -13.54
N ARG A 152 1.55 -12.32 -12.48
CA ARG A 152 2.29 -11.80 -11.33
C ARG A 152 3.20 -12.85 -10.74
N MET A 153 4.40 -12.44 -10.38
CA MET A 153 5.36 -13.23 -9.61
C MET A 153 6.00 -12.37 -8.54
N ARG A 154 5.97 -12.83 -7.29
CA ARG A 154 6.69 -12.18 -6.20
C ARG A 154 8.04 -12.86 -5.99
N VAL A 155 9.11 -12.07 -5.97
CA VAL A 155 10.48 -12.56 -5.93
C VAL A 155 11.33 -11.80 -4.93
N CYS A 156 12.41 -12.43 -4.46
CA CYS A 156 13.42 -11.84 -3.60
C CYS A 156 14.71 -11.63 -4.41
N PHE A 157 15.17 -10.38 -4.49
CA PHE A 157 16.39 -10.00 -5.22
C PHE A 157 17.64 -10.51 -4.50
N GLN A 158 18.58 -11.08 -5.23
CA GLN A 158 19.85 -11.59 -4.71
C GLN A 158 21.04 -10.79 -5.21
N GLU A 159 21.16 -10.64 -6.50
CA GLU A 159 22.26 -9.92 -7.16
C GLU A 159 21.87 -9.48 -8.58
N SER A 160 22.68 -8.64 -9.22
CA SER A 160 22.47 -8.22 -10.60
C SER A 160 23.78 -8.10 -11.37
N ASP A 161 23.68 -8.25 -12.67
CA ASP A 161 24.72 -7.88 -13.62
C ASP A 161 24.21 -6.81 -14.61
N ALA A 162 24.92 -6.56 -15.68
CA ALA A 162 24.57 -5.53 -16.66
C ALA A 162 23.28 -5.84 -17.47
N GLN A 163 22.78 -7.07 -17.44
CA GLN A 163 21.66 -7.52 -18.26
C GLN A 163 20.51 -8.14 -17.46
N TYR A 164 20.82 -8.74 -16.30
CA TYR A 164 19.87 -9.54 -15.52
C TYR A 164 19.88 -9.18 -14.05
N LEU A 165 18.70 -9.29 -13.46
CA LEU A 165 18.55 -9.46 -12.02
C LEU A 165 18.47 -10.97 -11.74
N TYR A 166 19.11 -11.42 -10.69
CA TYR A 166 19.04 -12.78 -10.19
C TYR A 166 18.18 -12.82 -8.96
N VAL A 167 17.11 -13.62 -8.99
CA VAL A 167 16.07 -13.61 -7.98
C VAL A 167 15.65 -15.01 -7.57
N THR A 168 15.09 -15.13 -6.36
CA THR A 168 14.40 -16.35 -5.90
C THR A 168 12.90 -16.08 -5.84
N PRO A 169 12.03 -16.97 -6.34
CA PRO A 169 10.58 -16.81 -6.22
C PRO A 169 10.16 -16.97 -4.75
N LEU A 170 9.10 -16.24 -4.34
CA LEU A 170 8.56 -16.35 -2.99
C LEU A 170 7.45 -17.40 -2.88
N ASP A 171 6.73 -17.63 -3.96
CA ASP A 171 5.55 -18.51 -3.99
C ASP A 171 5.87 -19.96 -4.40
N GLU A 172 7.09 -20.20 -4.87
CA GLU A 172 7.57 -21.48 -5.35
C GLU A 172 8.98 -21.77 -4.82
N VAL A 173 9.41 -23.02 -4.92
CA VAL A 173 10.79 -23.40 -4.57
C VAL A 173 11.59 -23.60 -5.84
N SER A 174 12.74 -22.93 -5.94
CA SER A 174 13.66 -23.04 -7.07
C SER A 174 15.04 -23.55 -6.61
N GLU A 175 15.63 -24.45 -7.36
CA GLU A 175 17.01 -24.91 -7.11
C GLU A 175 18.06 -23.93 -7.61
N THR A 176 17.67 -23.06 -8.54
CA THR A 176 18.56 -22.07 -9.18
C THR A 176 17.95 -20.70 -9.12
N LEU A 177 18.81 -19.68 -9.17
CA LEU A 177 18.36 -18.30 -9.32
C LEU A 177 17.68 -18.11 -10.67
N LEU A 178 16.50 -17.48 -10.64
CA LEU A 178 15.81 -17.07 -11.86
C LEU A 178 16.46 -15.81 -12.41
N LYS A 179 16.54 -15.72 -13.74
CA LYS A 179 17.08 -14.54 -14.45
C LYS A 179 15.94 -13.66 -14.90
N VAL A 180 15.98 -12.38 -14.50
CA VAL A 180 15.02 -11.35 -14.89
C VAL A 180 15.70 -10.33 -15.77
N ARG A 181 15.26 -10.21 -17.02
CA ARG A 181 15.79 -9.23 -17.98
C ARG A 181 15.14 -7.87 -17.70
N TYR A 182 15.97 -6.85 -17.58
CA TYR A 182 15.53 -5.46 -17.39
C TYR A 182 16.16 -4.54 -18.44
N GLY A 183 15.71 -3.29 -18.50
CA GLY A 183 16.23 -2.32 -19.47
C GLY A 183 15.88 -2.63 -20.92
N VAL A 184 14.84 -3.45 -21.16
CA VAL A 184 14.40 -3.82 -22.51
C VAL A 184 13.59 -2.68 -23.11
N PRO A 185 13.99 -2.14 -24.28
CA PRO A 185 13.29 -1.04 -24.93
C PRO A 185 11.81 -1.33 -25.14
N GLN A 186 10.93 -0.37 -24.84
CA GLN A 186 9.49 -0.39 -24.95
C GLN A 186 8.77 -1.40 -24.02
N ILE A 187 9.50 -2.21 -23.26
CA ILE A 187 8.93 -3.18 -22.32
C ILE A 187 9.13 -2.73 -20.88
N ASN A 188 10.39 -2.51 -20.45
CA ASN A 188 10.71 -2.18 -19.05
C ASN A 188 11.97 -1.31 -18.91
N GLU A 189 12.33 -0.57 -19.94
CA GLU A 189 13.50 0.33 -19.92
C GLU A 189 13.40 1.43 -18.88
N GLU A 190 12.19 1.79 -18.46
CA GLU A 190 11.95 2.80 -17.43
C GLU A 190 12.50 2.39 -16.06
N PHE A 191 12.70 1.09 -15.79
CA PHE A 191 13.16 0.56 -14.50
C PHE A 191 14.68 0.46 -14.36
N ASN A 192 15.47 1.00 -15.29
CA ASN A 192 16.93 1.00 -15.16
C ASN A 192 17.41 1.66 -13.86
N GLU A 193 16.79 2.77 -13.45
CA GLU A 193 17.15 3.45 -12.21
C GLU A 193 16.69 2.68 -10.98
N THR A 194 15.50 2.05 -11.03
CA THR A 194 15.05 1.12 -9.99
C THR A 194 16.08 0.02 -9.76
N CYS A 195 16.58 -0.62 -10.84
CA CYS A 195 17.52 -1.74 -10.73
C CYS A 195 18.87 -1.34 -10.12
N ARG A 196 19.28 -0.07 -10.25
CA ARG A 196 20.53 0.45 -9.63
C ARG A 196 20.44 0.66 -8.13
N VAL A 197 19.23 0.84 -7.59
CA VAL A 197 19.00 1.12 -6.16
C VAL A 197 18.54 -0.09 -5.37
N LEU A 198 18.48 -1.28 -5.99
CA LEU A 198 18.10 -2.52 -5.29
C LEU A 198 19.17 -2.92 -4.27
N TRP A 199 18.70 -3.45 -3.15
CA TRP A 199 19.55 -4.04 -2.12
C TRP A 199 19.29 -5.54 -2.00
N LYS A 200 20.27 -6.29 -1.55
CA LYS A 200 20.14 -7.75 -1.38
C LYS A 200 18.96 -8.09 -0.47
N HIS A 201 18.14 -9.04 -0.90
CA HIS A 201 16.90 -9.49 -0.29
C HIS A 201 15.71 -8.50 -0.38
N ALA A 202 15.82 -7.43 -1.19
CA ALA A 202 14.67 -6.61 -1.53
C ALA A 202 13.57 -7.47 -2.19
N GLN A 203 12.32 -7.20 -1.83
CA GLN A 203 11.18 -7.86 -2.44
C GLN A 203 10.74 -7.13 -3.70
N LEU A 204 10.43 -7.88 -4.74
CA LEU A 204 9.92 -7.35 -5.99
C LEU A 204 8.64 -8.06 -6.39
N ASN A 205 7.65 -7.29 -6.85
CA ASN A 205 6.60 -7.83 -7.70
C ASN A 205 7.01 -7.64 -9.16
N LEU A 206 7.02 -8.73 -9.91
CA LEU A 206 7.16 -8.74 -11.36
C LEU A 206 5.75 -8.94 -11.96
N LEU A 207 5.30 -8.03 -12.82
CA LEU A 207 3.95 -8.11 -13.40
C LEU A 207 4.04 -8.28 -14.92
N ASP A 208 3.07 -8.99 -15.48
CA ASP A 208 2.97 -9.31 -16.90
C ASP A 208 4.27 -9.91 -17.46
N VAL A 209 4.75 -10.94 -16.80
CA VAL A 209 6.05 -11.56 -17.06
C VAL A 209 5.97 -12.47 -18.28
N ALA A 210 6.74 -12.16 -19.32
CA ALA A 210 7.00 -13.09 -20.41
C ALA A 210 8.15 -14.03 -20.03
N VAL A 211 7.98 -15.33 -20.27
CA VAL A 211 9.01 -16.36 -20.02
C VAL A 211 9.45 -16.91 -21.36
N ASP A 212 10.75 -16.85 -21.66
CA ASP A 212 11.31 -17.41 -22.90
C ASP A 212 11.66 -18.90 -22.75
N GLU A 213 12.09 -19.52 -23.84
CA GLU A 213 12.44 -20.97 -23.88
C GLU A 213 13.62 -21.33 -22.96
N ALA A 214 14.47 -20.36 -22.61
CA ALA A 214 15.55 -20.51 -21.65
C ALA A 214 15.13 -20.29 -20.20
N GLY A 215 13.84 -20.01 -19.94
CA GLY A 215 13.30 -19.70 -18.61
C GLY A 215 13.65 -18.29 -18.14
N ILE A 216 14.09 -17.39 -19.02
CA ILE A 216 14.39 -16.00 -18.65
C ILE A 216 13.10 -15.20 -18.58
N LEU A 217 12.93 -14.49 -17.47
CA LEU A 217 11.77 -13.66 -17.18
C LEU A 217 11.95 -12.26 -17.77
N THR A 218 10.94 -11.75 -18.46
CA THR A 218 10.90 -10.36 -18.95
C THR A 218 9.62 -9.72 -18.48
N PRO A 219 9.61 -9.05 -17.31
CA PRO A 219 8.42 -8.40 -16.78
C PRO A 219 8.13 -7.08 -17.48
N SER A 220 6.86 -6.69 -17.54
CA SER A 220 6.44 -5.35 -17.95
C SER A 220 6.58 -4.34 -16.82
N PHE A 221 6.45 -4.79 -15.57
CA PHE A 221 6.64 -3.96 -14.37
C PHE A 221 7.54 -4.65 -13.37
N ILE A 222 8.37 -3.84 -12.71
CA ILE A 222 9.21 -4.21 -11.56
C ILE A 222 8.81 -3.28 -10.41
N VAL A 223 8.18 -3.81 -9.37
CA VAL A 223 7.71 -3.03 -8.22
C VAL A 223 8.52 -3.40 -6.99
N LEU A 224 9.30 -2.44 -6.48
CA LEU A 224 10.17 -2.62 -5.31
C LEU A 224 9.37 -2.48 -4.02
N GLU A 225 9.57 -3.38 -3.06
CA GLU A 225 8.90 -3.40 -1.76
C GLU A 225 7.40 -3.06 -1.89
N PRO A 226 6.62 -3.93 -2.54
CA PRO A 226 5.24 -3.63 -2.91
C PRO A 226 4.32 -3.39 -1.71
N ASP A 227 4.69 -3.87 -0.53
CA ASP A 227 3.92 -3.67 0.71
C ASP A 227 4.07 -2.26 1.30
N TYR A 228 5.04 -1.48 0.83
CA TYR A 228 5.15 -0.06 1.16
C TYR A 228 4.28 0.76 0.21
N LEU A 229 3.02 0.97 0.57
CA LEU A 229 2.08 1.69 -0.29
C LEU A 229 2.38 3.20 -0.34
N LEU A 230 2.32 3.78 -1.54
CA LEU A 230 2.28 5.22 -1.76
C LEU A 230 0.90 5.67 -2.25
N ASP A 231 0.50 6.87 -1.83
CA ASP A 231 -0.72 7.48 -2.35
C ASP A 231 -0.52 7.89 -3.81
N ILE A 232 -1.50 7.55 -4.66
CA ILE A 232 -1.50 7.88 -6.09
C ILE A 232 -1.36 9.37 -6.31
N SER A 233 -2.09 10.20 -5.55
CA SER A 233 -2.02 11.66 -5.66
C SER A 233 -0.63 12.19 -5.30
N ALA A 234 -0.01 11.68 -4.23
CA ALA A 234 1.33 12.09 -3.82
C ALA A 234 2.41 11.68 -4.84
N LEU A 235 2.27 10.51 -5.45
CA LEU A 235 3.15 10.05 -6.52
C LEU A 235 2.97 10.90 -7.79
N ALA A 236 1.74 11.18 -8.18
CA ALA A 236 1.44 12.03 -9.34
C ALA A 236 2.02 13.43 -9.19
N GLU A 237 2.01 14.00 -7.99
CA GLU A 237 2.62 15.30 -7.70
C GLU A 237 4.15 15.33 -7.86
N CYS A 238 4.82 14.20 -8.07
CA CYS A 238 6.22 14.15 -8.46
C CYS A 238 6.46 14.51 -9.92
N PHE A 239 5.40 14.49 -10.76
CA PHE A 239 5.45 14.82 -12.18
C PHE A 239 5.25 16.32 -12.38
N ARG A 240 6.35 17.06 -12.27
CA ARG A 240 6.38 18.52 -12.39
C ARG A 240 6.81 18.95 -13.79
N ASP A 241 6.50 20.17 -14.15
CA ASP A 241 6.93 20.76 -15.43
C ASP A 241 8.46 20.73 -15.64
N TYR A 242 9.21 20.72 -14.53
CA TYR A 242 10.68 20.72 -14.54
C TYR A 242 11.32 19.33 -14.46
N GLY A 243 10.55 18.27 -14.20
CA GLY A 243 11.07 16.89 -14.11
C GLY A 243 10.22 15.95 -13.29
N HIS A 244 10.65 14.69 -13.25
CA HIS A 244 9.97 13.58 -12.55
C HIS A 244 10.81 13.03 -11.40
N HIS A 245 11.60 13.87 -10.75
CA HIS A 245 12.54 13.45 -9.74
C HIS A 245 11.84 12.98 -8.46
N PRO A 246 12.23 11.81 -7.85
CA PRO A 246 11.61 11.28 -6.64
C PRO A 246 11.71 12.22 -5.43
N ALA A 247 12.71 13.10 -5.38
CA ALA A 247 12.86 14.09 -4.31
C ALA A 247 11.71 15.11 -4.27
N ASN A 248 10.90 15.27 -5.33
CA ASN A 248 9.67 16.03 -5.31
C ASN A 248 8.68 15.51 -4.26
N TYR A 249 8.70 14.21 -3.97
CA TYR A 249 7.90 13.60 -2.91
C TYR A 249 8.30 14.14 -1.52
N LEU A 250 9.60 14.20 -1.24
CA LEU A 250 10.12 14.75 0.03
C LEU A 250 9.83 16.24 0.15
N LEU A 251 10.01 16.98 -0.93
CA LEU A 251 9.71 18.42 -0.98
C LEU A 251 8.23 18.68 -0.64
N SER A 252 7.31 17.95 -1.26
CA SER A 252 5.88 18.06 -1.00
C SER A 252 5.47 17.63 0.42
N ARG A 253 6.17 16.67 1.01
CA ARG A 253 5.93 16.20 2.37
C ARG A 253 6.31 17.23 3.43
N LEU A 254 7.43 17.93 3.23
CA LEU A 254 7.96 18.92 4.16
C LEU A 254 7.29 20.29 4.01
N GLN A 255 6.85 20.65 2.81
CA GLN A 255 6.19 21.93 2.59
C GLN A 255 4.88 22.04 3.37
N PRO A 256 4.62 23.17 4.04
CA PRO A 256 3.36 23.37 4.74
C PRO A 256 2.19 23.37 3.75
N ILE A 257 1.06 22.86 4.18
CA ILE A 257 -0.20 23.07 3.47
C ILE A 257 -0.60 24.52 3.80
N GLU A 258 -0.35 25.42 2.86
CA GLU A 258 -0.93 26.74 2.98
C GLU A 258 -2.46 26.60 2.89
N ASN A 259 -3.17 27.24 3.81
CA ASN A 259 -4.62 27.35 3.74
C ASN A 259 -4.98 28.34 2.62
N ALA A 260 -4.69 27.90 1.40
CA ALA A 260 -4.75 28.70 0.23
C ALA A 260 -6.14 28.62 -0.41
N ARG A 261 -6.57 29.74 -0.98
CA ARG A 261 -7.79 29.86 -1.79
C ARG A 261 -7.99 28.70 -2.79
N PRO A 262 -6.98 28.22 -3.53
CA PRO A 262 -7.16 27.09 -4.46
C PRO A 262 -7.60 25.77 -3.80
N LEU A 263 -7.10 25.46 -2.61
CA LEU A 263 -7.47 24.25 -1.87
C LEU A 263 -8.92 24.33 -1.40
N LEU A 264 -9.30 25.48 -0.85
CA LEU A 264 -10.66 25.73 -0.39
C LEU A 264 -11.66 25.68 -1.56
N LEU A 265 -11.32 26.26 -2.69
CA LEU A 265 -12.12 26.21 -3.92
C LEU A 265 -12.29 24.75 -4.41
N GLY A 266 -11.24 23.94 -4.31
CA GLY A 266 -11.29 22.50 -4.62
C GLY A 266 -12.27 21.75 -3.73
N ASN A 267 -12.21 21.97 -2.43
CA ASN A 267 -13.11 21.34 -1.48
C ASN A 267 -14.59 21.74 -1.72
N ILE A 268 -14.83 22.99 -2.05
CA ILE A 268 -16.19 23.49 -2.36
C ILE A 268 -16.67 22.92 -3.71
N ALA A 269 -15.79 22.80 -4.70
CA ALA A 269 -16.15 22.21 -5.98
C ALA A 269 -16.50 20.70 -5.83
N ASN A 270 -15.81 19.96 -4.96
CA ASN A 270 -16.19 18.57 -4.63
C ASN A 270 -17.58 18.50 -3.99
N LEU A 271 -17.88 19.41 -3.04
CA LEU A 271 -19.22 19.50 -2.48
C LEU A 271 -20.29 19.77 -3.55
N PHE A 272 -20.01 20.64 -4.51
CA PHE A 272 -20.95 20.91 -5.61
C PHE A 272 -21.17 19.69 -6.49
N LEU A 273 -20.13 18.91 -6.77
CA LEU A 273 -20.26 17.65 -7.53
C LEU A 273 -21.17 16.67 -6.78
N ASP A 274 -20.93 16.47 -5.49
CA ASP A 274 -21.75 15.60 -4.64
C ASP A 274 -23.23 16.02 -4.67
N GLU A 275 -23.52 17.31 -4.51
CA GLU A 275 -24.89 17.86 -4.53
C GLU A 275 -25.59 17.62 -5.89
N TRP A 276 -24.89 17.82 -7.00
CA TRP A 276 -25.43 17.57 -8.34
C TRP A 276 -25.66 16.09 -8.63
N ILE A 277 -24.81 15.21 -8.08
CA ILE A 277 -24.96 13.76 -8.19
C ILE A 277 -26.15 13.28 -7.38
N HIS A 278 -26.32 13.77 -6.14
CA HIS A 278 -27.43 13.37 -5.28
C HIS A 278 -28.79 13.97 -5.72
N SER A 279 -28.82 15.05 -6.50
CA SER A 279 -30.07 15.67 -6.91
C SER A 279 -30.87 14.77 -7.86
N GLU A 280 -31.99 14.24 -7.39
CA GLU A 280 -32.93 13.47 -8.22
C GLU A 280 -33.66 14.36 -9.24
N SER A 281 -34.01 15.59 -8.86
CA SER A 281 -34.72 16.55 -9.72
C SER A 281 -33.87 17.14 -10.84
N GLY A 282 -32.53 17.03 -10.76
CA GLY A 282 -31.60 17.75 -11.63
C GLY A 282 -31.56 19.26 -11.37
N GLU A 283 -32.12 19.70 -10.24
CA GLU A 283 -32.09 21.08 -9.77
C GLU A 283 -31.36 21.17 -8.42
N VAL A 284 -30.38 22.05 -8.33
CA VAL A 284 -29.60 22.33 -7.12
C VAL A 284 -29.52 23.83 -6.89
N ASN A 285 -29.76 24.27 -5.66
CA ASN A 285 -29.72 25.69 -5.32
C ASN A 285 -28.30 26.09 -4.89
N TYR A 286 -27.68 27.01 -5.63
CA TYR A 286 -26.34 27.52 -5.34
C TYR A 286 -26.18 28.08 -3.93
N LEU A 287 -27.18 28.86 -3.45
CA LEU A 287 -27.10 29.48 -2.11
C LEU A 287 -27.16 28.44 -0.99
N GLU A 288 -27.95 27.40 -1.16
CA GLU A 288 -28.01 26.29 -0.19
C GLU A 288 -26.69 25.51 -0.17
N CYS A 289 -26.09 25.23 -1.33
CA CYS A 289 -24.78 24.60 -1.41
C CYS A 289 -23.70 25.47 -0.75
N MET A 290 -23.71 26.76 -0.96
CA MET A 290 -22.79 27.67 -0.27
C MET A 290 -23.02 27.69 1.25
N GLN A 291 -24.25 27.62 1.73
CA GLN A 291 -24.53 27.49 3.16
C GLN A 291 -24.00 26.17 3.73
N LYS A 292 -24.14 25.05 3.00
CA LYS A 292 -23.52 23.78 3.36
C LYS A 292 -21.98 23.91 3.41
N ALA A 293 -21.36 24.56 2.44
CA ALA A 293 -19.92 24.83 2.40
C ALA A 293 -19.44 25.65 3.61
N PHE A 294 -20.16 26.69 4.00
CA PHE A 294 -19.84 27.49 5.19
C PHE A 294 -19.94 26.66 6.49
N ARG A 295 -20.86 25.74 6.58
CA ARG A 295 -20.99 24.85 7.74
C ARG A 295 -19.90 23.76 7.75
N ARG A 296 -19.47 23.29 6.59
CA ARG A 296 -18.48 22.21 6.46
C ARG A 296 -17.05 22.70 6.62
N TYR A 297 -16.73 23.93 6.17
CA TYR A 297 -15.37 24.49 6.14
C TYR A 297 -15.23 25.84 6.88
N PRO A 298 -15.79 26.01 8.10
CA PRO A 298 -15.82 27.31 8.79
C PRO A 298 -14.42 27.80 9.17
N ILE A 299 -13.52 26.88 9.56
CA ILE A 299 -12.15 27.20 9.98
C ILE A 299 -11.31 27.57 8.77
N GLU A 300 -11.41 26.80 7.69
CA GLU A 300 -10.67 27.00 6.46
C GLU A 300 -11.05 28.35 5.80
N LEU A 301 -12.32 28.68 5.78
CA LEU A 301 -12.83 29.97 5.30
C LEU A 301 -12.31 31.13 6.16
N ALA A 302 -12.39 31.01 7.49
CA ALA A 302 -11.92 32.05 8.41
C ALA A 302 -10.40 32.25 8.37
N ALA A 303 -9.64 31.16 8.18
CA ALA A 303 -8.18 31.18 8.15
C ALA A 303 -7.58 31.58 6.79
N CYS A 304 -8.36 31.57 5.70
CA CYS A 304 -7.89 31.92 4.38
C CYS A 304 -7.56 33.43 4.30
N ALA A 305 -6.27 33.74 4.22
CA ALA A 305 -5.78 35.13 4.22
C ALA A 305 -6.32 35.94 3.02
N ASP A 306 -6.45 35.31 1.85
CA ASP A 306 -6.95 35.95 0.63
C ASP A 306 -8.40 36.46 0.79
N LEU A 307 -9.23 35.79 1.59
CA LEU A 307 -10.62 36.20 1.83
C LEU A 307 -10.76 37.45 2.73
N ARG A 308 -9.65 37.93 3.29
CA ARG A 308 -9.63 39.21 4.04
C ARG A 308 -9.55 40.44 3.13
N GLU A 309 -9.15 40.26 1.88
CA GLU A 309 -9.08 41.30 0.86
C GLU A 309 -10.36 41.30 0.02
N LYS A 310 -11.14 42.35 0.07
CA LYS A 310 -12.47 42.45 -0.59
C LYS A 310 -12.47 42.07 -2.09
N GLU A 311 -11.43 42.43 -2.81
CA GLU A 311 -11.30 42.13 -4.23
C GLU A 311 -11.11 40.60 -4.45
N LYS A 312 -10.24 39.98 -3.67
CA LYS A 312 -9.97 38.53 -3.72
C LYS A 312 -11.14 37.70 -3.19
N GLU A 313 -11.84 38.23 -2.16
CA GLU A 313 -13.07 37.63 -1.65
C GLU A 313 -14.15 37.57 -2.72
N ARG A 314 -14.40 38.69 -3.39
CA ARG A 314 -15.37 38.78 -4.52
C ARG A 314 -15.00 37.77 -5.62
N GLN A 315 -13.75 37.77 -6.04
CA GLN A 315 -13.26 36.84 -7.06
C GLN A 315 -13.39 35.38 -6.63
N PHE A 316 -13.24 35.07 -5.34
CA PHE A 316 -13.45 33.72 -4.83
C PHE A 316 -14.90 33.26 -4.99
N PHE A 317 -15.87 34.10 -4.66
CA PHE A 317 -17.28 33.76 -4.86
C PHE A 317 -17.69 33.71 -6.33
N ASP A 318 -17.12 34.54 -7.17
CA ASP A 318 -17.29 34.46 -8.62
C ASP A 318 -16.73 33.13 -9.17
N ASP A 319 -15.54 32.70 -8.71
CA ASP A 319 -14.96 31.40 -9.05
C ASP A 319 -15.83 30.24 -8.53
N CYS A 320 -16.37 30.30 -7.28
CA CYS A 320 -17.30 29.29 -6.76
C CYS A 320 -18.53 29.15 -7.66
N LYS A 321 -19.12 30.28 -8.06
CA LYS A 321 -20.28 30.27 -8.97
C LYS A 321 -19.94 29.67 -10.33
N LEU A 322 -18.78 30.03 -10.89
CA LEU A 322 -18.29 29.45 -12.15
C LEU A 322 -18.17 27.93 -12.06
N HIS A 323 -17.54 27.41 -11.00
CA HIS A 323 -17.40 25.96 -10.79
C HIS A 323 -18.76 25.28 -10.64
N PHE A 324 -19.69 25.89 -9.90
CA PHE A 324 -21.04 25.37 -9.73
C PHE A 324 -21.77 25.23 -11.07
N GLU A 325 -21.73 26.25 -11.94
CA GLU A 325 -22.38 26.23 -13.24
C GLU A 325 -21.73 25.22 -14.20
N HIS A 326 -20.41 25.10 -14.21
CA HIS A 326 -19.72 24.14 -15.05
C HIS A 326 -19.96 22.69 -14.62
N ILE A 327 -20.01 22.42 -13.30
CA ILE A 327 -20.36 21.10 -12.78
C ILE A 327 -21.80 20.76 -13.15
N ARG A 328 -22.74 21.73 -13.05
CA ARG A 328 -24.12 21.56 -13.52
C ARG A 328 -24.17 21.12 -14.98
N GLU A 329 -23.51 21.87 -15.87
CA GLU A 329 -23.46 21.57 -17.29
C GLU A 329 -22.83 20.20 -17.56
N THR A 330 -21.77 19.84 -16.80
CA THR A 330 -21.13 18.54 -16.94
C THR A 330 -22.08 17.40 -16.55
N VAL A 331 -22.73 17.48 -15.41
CA VAL A 331 -23.59 16.40 -14.88
C VAL A 331 -24.91 16.29 -15.63
N ASN A 332 -25.53 17.42 -15.99
CA ASN A 332 -26.84 17.41 -16.64
C ASN A 332 -26.77 17.24 -18.15
N ASP A 333 -25.70 17.71 -18.80
CA ASP A 333 -25.59 17.72 -20.25
C ASP A 333 -24.48 16.77 -20.74
N THR A 334 -23.23 16.96 -20.29
CA THR A 334 -22.05 16.24 -20.82
C THR A 334 -22.12 14.73 -20.51
N PHE A 335 -22.64 14.32 -19.37
CA PHE A 335 -22.78 12.91 -19.00
C PHE A 335 -23.61 12.13 -20.01
N HIS A 336 -24.58 12.80 -20.64
CA HIS A 336 -25.52 12.20 -21.62
C HIS A 336 -25.02 12.27 -23.06
N TRP A 337 -23.85 12.89 -23.33
CA TRP A 337 -23.32 12.96 -24.69
C TRP A 337 -22.88 11.56 -25.18
N ALA A 338 -23.07 11.33 -26.46
CA ALA A 338 -22.64 10.08 -27.08
C ALA A 338 -21.15 9.80 -26.85
N GLY A 339 -20.85 8.64 -26.31
CA GLY A 339 -19.48 8.19 -26.02
C GLY A 339 -19.04 8.35 -24.57
N TYR A 340 -19.70 9.18 -23.76
CA TYR A 340 -19.41 9.24 -22.31
C TYR A 340 -20.17 8.17 -21.53
N GLU A 341 -21.49 8.05 -21.74
CA GLU A 341 -22.34 7.01 -21.13
C GLU A 341 -22.18 6.95 -19.60
N LEU A 342 -22.26 8.13 -18.96
CA LEU A 342 -22.18 8.27 -17.52
C LEU A 342 -23.57 8.39 -16.92
N ASP A 343 -23.86 7.58 -15.90
CA ASP A 343 -25.13 7.63 -15.17
C ASP A 343 -24.87 8.06 -13.70
N LYS A 344 -25.32 9.26 -13.35
CA LYS A 344 -25.19 9.76 -11.98
C LYS A 344 -25.94 8.91 -10.94
N THR A 345 -26.98 8.19 -11.35
CA THR A 345 -27.77 7.34 -10.45
C THR A 345 -27.06 6.03 -10.12
N ASP A 346 -26.03 5.68 -10.89
CA ASP A 346 -25.20 4.48 -10.68
C ASP A 346 -23.75 4.85 -10.22
N ALA A 347 -23.65 5.97 -9.50
CA ALA A 347 -22.39 6.50 -9.02
C ALA A 347 -21.98 5.90 -7.68
N VAL A 348 -20.69 5.62 -7.55
CA VAL A 348 -20.01 5.38 -6.28
C VAL A 348 -19.11 6.58 -5.99
N LEU A 349 -19.30 7.21 -4.84
CA LEU A 349 -18.58 8.42 -4.44
C LEU A 349 -17.42 8.08 -3.51
N GLU A 350 -16.29 8.66 -3.79
CA GLU A 350 -15.04 8.52 -3.01
C GLU A 350 -14.61 7.06 -2.71
N PRO A 351 -14.73 6.09 -3.66
CA PRO A 351 -14.26 4.73 -3.42
C PRO A 351 -12.74 4.71 -3.25
N THR A 352 -12.29 3.89 -2.29
CA THR A 352 -10.86 3.73 -2.01
C THR A 352 -10.37 2.38 -2.52
N TYR A 353 -9.13 2.33 -3.01
CA TYR A 353 -8.48 1.13 -3.52
C TYR A 353 -7.09 0.96 -2.91
N ILE A 354 -6.76 -0.28 -2.59
CA ILE A 354 -5.43 -0.74 -2.19
C ILE A 354 -4.93 -1.71 -3.26
N CYS A 355 -3.77 -1.42 -3.85
CA CYS A 355 -3.15 -2.24 -4.89
C CYS A 355 -1.71 -2.56 -4.50
N GLU A 356 -1.52 -3.62 -3.70
CA GLU A 356 -0.19 -4.05 -3.30
C GLU A 356 0.62 -4.60 -4.50
N ALA A 357 -0.05 -5.03 -5.57
CA ALA A 357 0.64 -5.44 -6.80
C ALA A 357 1.53 -4.31 -7.34
N LEU A 358 1.05 -3.06 -7.31
CA LEU A 358 1.76 -1.86 -7.73
C LEU A 358 2.38 -1.07 -6.57
N GLY A 359 2.11 -1.46 -5.32
CA GLY A 359 2.54 -0.70 -4.15
C GLY A 359 1.86 0.67 -4.04
N LEU A 360 0.59 0.75 -4.40
CA LEU A 360 -0.19 1.98 -4.48
C LEU A 360 -1.50 1.88 -3.71
N GLN A 361 -1.98 3.03 -3.23
CA GLN A 361 -3.33 3.22 -2.74
C GLN A 361 -3.89 4.56 -3.22
N GLY A 362 -5.21 4.68 -3.27
CA GLY A 362 -5.82 5.94 -3.66
C GLY A 362 -7.33 5.93 -3.53
N ARG A 363 -7.91 7.13 -3.58
CA ARG A 363 -9.34 7.38 -3.53
C ARG A 363 -9.75 8.17 -4.76
N LEU A 364 -10.69 7.64 -5.53
CA LEU A 364 -11.30 8.32 -6.67
C LEU A 364 -12.40 9.28 -6.22
N ASP A 365 -12.65 10.32 -6.99
CA ASP A 365 -13.76 11.24 -6.69
C ASP A 365 -15.11 10.62 -7.11
N TYR A 366 -15.16 9.96 -8.27
CA TYR A 366 -16.38 9.39 -8.85
C TYR A 366 -16.06 8.11 -9.63
N MET A 367 -16.89 7.08 -9.48
CA MET A 367 -16.81 5.81 -10.20
C MET A 367 -18.21 5.34 -10.58
N GLN A 368 -18.39 4.78 -11.79
CA GLN A 368 -19.58 3.98 -12.08
C GLN A 368 -19.51 2.66 -11.30
N ARG A 369 -20.63 2.18 -10.79
CA ARG A 369 -20.68 0.99 -9.94
C ARG A 369 -20.17 -0.27 -10.66
N ASP A 370 -20.36 -0.37 -11.97
CA ASP A 370 -19.84 -1.46 -12.81
C ASP A 370 -18.33 -1.30 -13.14
N MET A 371 -17.68 -0.24 -12.62
CA MET A 371 -16.29 0.14 -12.87
C MET A 371 -15.96 0.40 -14.35
N SER A 372 -16.96 0.61 -15.20
CA SER A 372 -16.77 0.89 -16.63
C SER A 372 -16.12 2.25 -16.88
N SER A 373 -16.34 3.20 -15.95
CA SER A 373 -15.78 4.55 -16.08
C SER A 373 -15.60 5.23 -14.72
N PHE A 374 -14.64 6.17 -14.67
CA PHE A 374 -14.40 7.00 -13.50
C PHE A 374 -14.02 8.44 -13.88
N ILE A 375 -14.19 9.34 -12.93
CA ILE A 375 -13.83 10.75 -13.07
C ILE A 375 -12.90 11.14 -11.91
N GLU A 376 -11.80 11.79 -12.23
CA GLU A 376 -10.95 12.52 -11.30
C GLU A 376 -11.20 14.01 -11.50
N MET A 377 -11.49 14.74 -10.43
CA MET A 377 -11.86 16.15 -10.51
C MET A 377 -10.71 17.07 -10.11
N LYS A 378 -10.58 18.20 -10.81
CA LYS A 378 -9.60 19.24 -10.53
C LYS A 378 -10.24 20.63 -10.64
N SER A 379 -10.09 21.46 -9.60
CA SER A 379 -10.56 22.85 -9.59
C SER A 379 -9.55 23.84 -10.18
N GLY A 380 -8.31 23.41 -10.39
CA GLY A 380 -7.25 24.23 -10.94
C GLY A 380 -7.37 24.52 -12.45
N LYS A 381 -6.41 25.26 -12.98
CA LYS A 381 -6.28 25.47 -14.41
C LYS A 381 -5.55 24.30 -15.07
N ALA A 382 -5.99 23.92 -16.27
CA ALA A 382 -5.22 23.09 -17.18
C ALA A 382 -4.14 23.94 -17.89
N ASP A 383 -3.29 23.28 -18.69
CA ASP A 383 -2.27 23.99 -19.47
C ASP A 383 -2.90 24.60 -20.71
N GLU A 384 -2.63 25.88 -20.93
CA GLU A 384 -3.08 26.61 -22.11
C GLU A 384 -2.01 26.52 -23.21
N TYR A 385 -2.39 26.01 -24.37
CA TYR A 385 -1.51 25.97 -25.52
C TYR A 385 -1.40 27.35 -26.22
N LEU A 386 -0.38 27.49 -27.08
CA LEU A 386 -0.21 28.65 -27.97
C LEU A 386 -1.40 28.89 -28.92
N ILE A 387 -2.27 27.90 -29.08
CA ILE A 387 -3.51 28.03 -29.86
C ILE A 387 -4.62 28.45 -28.89
N PRO A 388 -5.20 29.67 -29.04
CA PRO A 388 -6.27 30.14 -28.18
C PRO A 388 -7.44 29.16 -28.13
N GLY A 389 -7.88 28.80 -26.90
CA GLY A 389 -9.01 27.90 -26.66
C GLY A 389 -8.65 26.39 -26.64
N LYS A 390 -7.41 26.00 -26.90
CA LYS A 390 -6.95 24.62 -26.74
C LYS A 390 -6.29 24.45 -25.38
N VAL A 391 -6.95 23.72 -24.52
CA VAL A 391 -6.51 23.42 -23.16
C VAL A 391 -6.14 21.93 -23.08
N GLU A 392 -5.04 21.60 -22.42
CA GLU A 392 -4.66 20.20 -22.15
C GLU A 392 -4.49 19.95 -20.66
N PRO A 393 -4.82 18.73 -20.19
CA PRO A 393 -4.57 18.34 -18.82
C PRO A 393 -3.08 18.40 -18.46
N LYS A 394 -2.77 18.86 -17.25
CA LYS A 394 -1.41 18.85 -16.71
C LYS A 394 -0.88 17.42 -16.60
N GLU A 395 0.43 17.26 -16.72
CA GLU A 395 1.08 15.95 -16.72
C GLU A 395 0.82 15.17 -15.43
N ASN A 396 0.93 15.82 -14.26
CA ASN A 396 0.62 15.18 -12.97
C ASN A 396 -0.82 14.64 -12.91
N ASN A 397 -1.80 15.38 -13.43
CA ASN A 397 -3.19 14.95 -13.44
C ASN A 397 -3.43 13.80 -14.43
N LYS A 398 -2.73 13.80 -15.59
CA LYS A 398 -2.74 12.67 -16.54
C LYS A 398 -2.17 11.41 -15.87
N VAL A 399 -1.03 11.53 -15.18
CA VAL A 399 -0.38 10.43 -14.47
C VAL A 399 -1.30 9.87 -13.38
N GLN A 400 -1.94 10.72 -12.58
CA GLN A 400 -2.88 10.30 -11.54
C GLN A 400 -3.99 9.43 -12.12
N MET A 401 -4.62 9.86 -13.21
CA MET A 401 -5.67 9.14 -13.89
C MET A 401 -5.20 7.78 -14.44
N LEU A 402 -4.00 7.75 -15.06
CA LEU A 402 -3.41 6.51 -15.59
C LEU A 402 -3.06 5.51 -14.48
N LEU A 403 -2.60 6.00 -13.32
CA LEU A 403 -2.34 5.16 -12.15
C LEU A 403 -3.63 4.54 -11.61
N TYR A 404 -4.75 5.25 -11.60
CA TYR A 404 -6.04 4.65 -11.22
C TYR A 404 -6.48 3.58 -12.22
N GLN A 405 -6.30 3.76 -13.53
CA GLN A 405 -6.56 2.69 -14.51
C GLN A 405 -5.71 1.45 -14.24
N ALA A 406 -4.41 1.64 -13.91
CA ALA A 406 -3.52 0.54 -13.58
C ALA A 406 -3.95 -0.16 -12.28
N VAL A 407 -4.36 0.59 -11.26
CA VAL A 407 -4.88 0.04 -10.01
C VAL A 407 -6.12 -0.80 -10.25
N LEU A 408 -7.08 -0.31 -11.03
CA LEU A 408 -8.29 -1.09 -11.36
C LEU A 408 -7.95 -2.38 -12.13
N GLN A 409 -6.92 -2.36 -12.98
CA GLN A 409 -6.47 -3.56 -13.66
C GLN A 409 -5.86 -4.59 -12.69
N TYR A 410 -4.93 -4.19 -11.85
CA TYR A 410 -4.16 -5.12 -11.01
C TYR A 410 -4.82 -5.47 -9.67
N SER A 411 -5.78 -4.65 -9.20
CA SER A 411 -6.57 -4.95 -8.00
C SER A 411 -7.89 -5.62 -8.33
N MET A 412 -8.62 -5.09 -9.32
CA MET A 412 -10.00 -5.49 -9.61
C MET A 412 -10.11 -6.39 -10.84
N GLY A 413 -9.01 -6.68 -11.54
CA GLY A 413 -9.01 -7.50 -12.75
C GLY A 413 -9.68 -6.84 -13.97
N MET A 414 -9.87 -5.52 -13.94
CA MET A 414 -10.51 -4.79 -15.05
C MET A 414 -9.54 -4.61 -16.21
N ASP A 415 -10.00 -4.89 -17.43
CA ASP A 415 -9.20 -4.56 -18.62
C ASP A 415 -9.13 -3.03 -18.79
N HIS A 416 -7.95 -2.45 -18.62
CA HIS A 416 -7.75 -1.00 -18.75
C HIS A 416 -8.26 -0.41 -20.08
N ARG A 417 -8.32 -1.21 -21.16
CA ARG A 417 -8.84 -0.77 -22.46
C ARG A 417 -10.36 -0.59 -22.47
N LYS A 418 -11.06 -1.20 -21.50
CA LYS A 418 -12.50 -1.12 -21.34
C LYS A 418 -12.92 -0.08 -20.32
N VAL A 419 -12.00 0.32 -19.41
CA VAL A 419 -12.27 1.33 -18.38
C VAL A 419 -12.04 2.72 -18.98
N LYS A 420 -13.10 3.51 -19.07
CA LYS A 420 -13.05 4.91 -19.52
C LYS A 420 -12.64 5.80 -18.33
N ALA A 421 -11.56 6.53 -18.45
CA ALA A 421 -11.07 7.44 -17.42
C ALA A 421 -11.17 8.89 -17.89
N TYR A 422 -11.70 9.75 -17.05
CA TYR A 422 -11.94 11.15 -17.38
C TYR A 422 -11.34 12.09 -16.33
N LEU A 423 -10.80 13.21 -16.79
CA LEU A 423 -10.47 14.38 -15.96
C LEU A 423 -11.54 15.45 -16.14
N LEU A 424 -12.14 15.88 -15.04
CA LEU A 424 -13.02 17.01 -14.96
C LEU A 424 -12.27 18.22 -14.40
N TYR A 425 -11.94 19.18 -15.25
CA TYR A 425 -11.52 20.49 -14.77
C TYR A 425 -12.76 21.37 -14.57
N THR A 426 -13.15 21.57 -13.32
CA THR A 426 -14.37 22.33 -13.02
C THR A 426 -14.32 23.81 -13.41
N ARG A 427 -13.12 24.31 -13.78
CA ARG A 427 -12.97 25.61 -14.40
C ARG A 427 -13.47 25.67 -15.84
N TYR A 428 -13.68 24.51 -16.48
CA TYR A 428 -14.17 24.35 -17.84
C TYR A 428 -15.26 23.26 -17.84
N PRO A 429 -16.35 23.39 -18.60
CA PRO A 429 -17.42 22.39 -18.61
C PRO A 429 -17.06 21.18 -19.51
N LEU A 430 -15.86 20.63 -19.36
CA LEU A 430 -15.32 19.60 -20.27
C LEU A 430 -14.72 18.43 -19.49
N LEU A 431 -15.06 17.21 -19.94
CA LEU A 431 -14.42 15.96 -19.53
C LEU A 431 -13.31 15.61 -20.54
N TYR A 432 -12.10 15.45 -20.03
CA TYR A 432 -10.95 15.05 -20.83
C TYR A 432 -10.71 13.55 -20.71
N PRO A 433 -10.89 12.77 -21.78
CA PRO A 433 -10.64 11.33 -21.73
C PRO A 433 -9.14 11.03 -21.60
N ALA A 434 -8.80 10.03 -20.80
CA ALA A 434 -7.44 9.52 -20.74
C ALA A 434 -7.03 8.89 -22.06
N ARG A 435 -5.82 9.20 -22.51
CA ARG A 435 -5.13 8.41 -23.52
C ARG A 435 -4.22 7.43 -22.81
N SER A 436 -4.47 6.15 -22.95
CA SER A 436 -3.64 5.11 -22.31
C SER A 436 -2.17 5.27 -22.71
N SER A 437 -1.29 5.25 -21.71
CA SER A 437 0.16 5.30 -21.88
C SER A 437 0.85 4.45 -20.81
N TRP A 438 1.09 3.20 -21.13
CA TRP A 438 1.77 2.28 -20.20
C TRP A 438 3.22 2.69 -19.93
N ALA A 439 3.91 3.31 -20.88
CA ALA A 439 5.24 3.88 -20.62
C ALA A 439 5.20 4.93 -19.51
N MET A 440 4.16 5.78 -19.48
CA MET A 440 3.99 6.77 -18.40
C MET A 440 3.67 6.09 -17.06
N VAL A 441 2.88 5.03 -17.05
CA VAL A 441 2.61 4.24 -15.83
C VAL A 441 3.89 3.58 -15.34
N ARG A 442 4.69 2.94 -16.21
CA ARG A 442 5.99 2.35 -15.84
C ARG A 442 6.94 3.42 -15.27
N ARG A 443 7.00 4.58 -15.91
CA ARG A 443 7.78 5.71 -15.39
C ARG A 443 7.33 6.15 -14.00
N ALA A 444 6.03 6.17 -13.75
CA ALA A 444 5.50 6.51 -12.42
C ALA A 444 5.87 5.43 -11.39
N ILE A 445 5.83 4.16 -11.74
CA ILE A 445 6.26 3.08 -10.84
C ILE A 445 7.78 3.12 -10.61
N ASP A 446 8.61 3.49 -11.59
CA ASP A 446 10.04 3.74 -11.36
C ASP A 446 10.27 4.85 -10.34
N VAL A 447 9.57 5.98 -10.48
CA VAL A 447 9.63 7.08 -9.49
C VAL A 447 9.18 6.59 -8.11
N ARG A 448 8.09 5.82 -8.03
CA ARG A 448 7.61 5.20 -6.79
C ARG A 448 8.69 4.31 -6.15
N ASN A 449 9.33 3.46 -6.92
CA ASN A 449 10.37 2.56 -6.43
C ASN A 449 11.59 3.33 -5.88
N ARG A 450 11.99 4.39 -6.56
CA ARG A 450 13.11 5.25 -6.11
C ARG A 450 12.76 6.03 -4.83
N ILE A 451 11.50 6.43 -4.65
CA ILE A 451 11.01 7.01 -3.38
C ILE A 451 11.18 5.97 -2.25
N VAL A 452 10.67 4.75 -2.45
CA VAL A 452 10.76 3.69 -1.44
C VAL A 452 12.21 3.32 -1.14
N ALA A 453 13.07 3.24 -2.15
CA ALA A 453 14.50 3.03 -1.95
C ALA A 453 15.14 4.14 -1.10
N GLY A 454 14.75 5.39 -1.32
CA GLY A 454 15.22 6.53 -0.51
C GLY A 454 14.77 6.45 0.96
N GLU A 455 13.51 6.10 1.20
CA GLU A 455 12.96 5.91 2.56
C GLU A 455 13.69 4.77 3.28
N TYR A 456 13.88 3.64 2.60
CA TYR A 456 14.62 2.50 3.13
C TYR A 456 16.08 2.83 3.43
N ALA A 457 16.75 3.58 2.54
CA ALA A 457 18.15 3.96 2.72
C ALA A 457 18.36 4.84 3.96
N VAL A 458 17.43 5.77 4.28
CA VAL A 458 17.47 6.57 5.52
C VAL A 458 17.42 5.65 6.75
N GLN A 459 16.58 4.63 6.72
CA GLN A 459 16.46 3.64 7.79
C GLN A 459 17.73 2.78 7.91
N LEU A 460 18.24 2.27 6.79
CA LEU A 460 19.42 1.40 6.75
C LEU A 460 20.68 2.11 7.25
N HIS A 461 20.96 3.30 6.75
CA HIS A 461 22.16 4.04 7.13
C HIS A 461 22.08 4.63 8.54
N ASN A 462 20.90 4.98 9.00
CA ASN A 462 20.63 5.53 10.35
C ASN A 462 21.66 6.60 10.78
N SER A 463 22.08 7.45 9.86
CA SER A 463 23.12 8.45 10.14
C SER A 463 22.66 9.86 9.75
N LEU A 464 23.04 10.84 10.58
CA LEU A 464 22.72 12.25 10.33
C LEU A 464 23.43 12.79 9.09
N SER A 465 24.62 12.27 8.76
CA SER A 465 25.36 12.67 7.56
C SER A 465 24.66 12.20 6.28
N PHE A 466 24.16 10.97 6.27
CA PHE A 466 23.38 10.44 5.14
C PHE A 466 22.08 11.22 4.95
N THR A 467 21.38 11.53 6.04
CA THR A 467 20.18 12.37 5.99
C THR A 467 20.46 13.76 5.45
N ALA A 468 21.57 14.37 5.88
CA ALA A 468 22.00 15.67 5.39
C ALA A 468 22.28 15.63 3.86
N GLU A 469 22.91 14.57 3.36
CA GLU A 469 23.16 14.34 1.95
C GLU A 469 21.83 14.23 1.17
N LYS A 470 20.91 13.37 1.65
CA LYS A 470 19.60 13.16 0.99
C LYS A 470 18.75 14.43 0.97
N LEU A 471 18.69 15.17 2.05
CA LEU A 471 18.00 16.47 2.08
C LEU A 471 18.73 17.54 1.26
N GLY A 472 20.04 17.38 1.04
CA GLY A 472 20.83 18.20 0.13
C GLY A 472 20.44 18.05 -1.35
N GLU A 473 19.81 16.92 -1.72
CA GLU A 473 19.27 16.70 -3.08
C GLU A 473 18.04 17.56 -3.37
N LEU A 474 17.39 18.15 -2.34
CA LEU A 474 16.25 19.06 -2.49
C LEU A 474 16.72 20.44 -2.98
N HIS A 475 17.12 20.51 -4.23
CA HIS A 475 17.78 21.64 -4.84
C HIS A 475 17.31 21.83 -6.28
N ALA A 476 17.02 23.07 -6.66
CA ALA A 476 16.46 23.37 -7.97
C ALA A 476 17.31 22.87 -9.15
N ASP A 477 18.65 22.90 -9.04
CA ASP A 477 19.52 22.44 -10.12
C ASP A 477 19.51 20.89 -10.28
N ILE A 478 19.19 20.15 -9.23
CA ILE A 478 19.03 18.67 -9.27
C ILE A 478 17.64 18.33 -9.80
N LEU A 479 16.60 19.02 -9.32
CA LEU A 479 15.22 18.69 -9.67
C LEU A 479 14.83 19.12 -11.08
N ASN A 480 15.57 20.07 -11.68
CA ASN A 480 15.32 20.58 -13.03
C ASN A 480 15.86 19.64 -14.12
N GLU A 481 15.34 18.43 -14.20
CA GLU A 481 15.76 17.43 -15.19
C GLU A 481 15.54 17.89 -16.65
N ARG A 482 14.57 18.80 -16.87
CA ARG A 482 14.23 19.34 -18.19
C ARG A 482 15.00 20.60 -18.58
N ASN A 483 15.92 21.05 -17.73
CA ASN A 483 16.73 22.24 -17.94
C ASN A 483 15.89 23.48 -18.25
N LEU A 484 14.78 23.67 -17.53
CA LEU A 484 13.95 24.84 -17.68
C LEU A 484 14.75 26.11 -17.38
N SER A 485 14.50 27.14 -18.17
CA SER A 485 15.10 28.46 -18.02
C SER A 485 14.04 29.53 -18.33
N GLY A 486 14.32 30.77 -18.01
CA GLY A 486 13.41 31.85 -18.28
C GLY A 486 12.71 32.40 -17.05
N ARG A 487 11.88 33.42 -17.23
CA ARG A 487 11.33 34.22 -16.12
C ARG A 487 10.45 33.43 -15.16
N PHE A 488 9.65 32.45 -15.65
CA PHE A 488 8.76 31.67 -14.82
C PHE A 488 9.57 30.73 -13.91
N TRP A 489 10.57 30.05 -14.47
CA TRP A 489 11.50 29.23 -13.71
C TRP A 489 12.23 30.04 -12.63
N THR A 490 12.87 31.16 -13.06
CA THR A 490 13.72 31.93 -12.17
C THR A 490 12.96 32.64 -11.06
N ASN A 491 11.74 33.15 -11.35
CA ASN A 491 11.02 33.99 -10.40
C ASN A 491 10.04 33.23 -9.51
N TYR A 492 9.60 32.02 -9.93
CA TYR A 492 8.55 31.28 -9.21
C TYR A 492 8.95 29.86 -8.82
N LEU A 493 9.37 29.01 -9.77
CA LEU A 493 9.60 27.61 -9.48
C LEU A 493 10.90 27.38 -8.69
N ARG A 494 12.01 27.94 -9.15
CA ARG A 494 13.31 27.82 -8.47
C ARG A 494 13.27 28.33 -7.02
N PRO A 495 12.78 29.53 -6.70
CA PRO A 495 12.71 30.00 -5.32
C PRO A 495 11.83 29.11 -4.42
N SER A 496 10.74 28.56 -4.96
CA SER A 496 9.86 27.64 -4.23
C SER A 496 10.59 26.34 -3.83
N ILE A 497 11.42 25.80 -4.71
CA ILE A 497 12.23 24.59 -4.46
C ILE A 497 13.34 24.90 -3.46
N ASP A 498 14.13 25.95 -3.71
CA ASP A 498 15.31 26.29 -2.91
C ASP A 498 14.96 26.80 -1.51
N SER A 499 13.71 27.24 -1.28
CA SER A 499 13.26 27.80 0.02
C SER A 499 13.46 26.87 1.21
N LEU A 500 13.27 25.56 1.03
CA LEU A 500 13.52 24.58 2.10
C LEU A 500 15.00 24.51 2.45
N ARG A 501 15.86 24.43 1.43
CA ARG A 501 17.31 24.38 1.64
C ARG A 501 17.83 25.63 2.32
N GLU A 502 17.37 26.81 1.88
CA GLU A 502 17.75 28.07 2.52
C GLU A 502 17.38 28.13 3.99
N LYS A 503 16.24 27.54 4.39
CA LYS A 503 15.87 27.43 5.81
C LYS A 503 16.81 26.50 6.57
N ILE A 504 17.09 25.31 6.03
CA ILE A 504 18.02 24.36 6.66
C ILE A 504 19.43 24.97 6.80
N ASP A 505 19.88 25.72 5.79
CA ASP A 505 21.21 26.35 5.81
C ASP A 505 21.33 27.48 6.82
N ARG A 506 20.24 28.12 7.22
CA ARG A 506 20.18 29.15 8.27
C ARG A 506 20.19 28.58 9.69
N LEU A 507 19.89 27.27 9.85
CA LEU A 507 19.91 26.63 11.18
C LEU A 507 21.33 26.61 11.78
N SER A 508 21.41 26.82 13.08
CA SER A 508 22.61 26.57 13.83
C SER A 508 23.05 25.09 13.77
N PRO A 509 24.30 24.74 14.04
CA PRO A 509 24.74 23.35 14.01
C PRO A 509 23.91 22.40 14.91
N LEU A 510 23.41 22.89 16.05
CA LEU A 510 22.60 22.11 16.99
C LEU A 510 21.19 21.89 16.44
N GLU A 511 20.55 22.95 15.96
CA GLU A 511 19.22 22.88 15.34
C GLU A 511 19.21 21.98 14.11
N ARG A 512 20.26 22.05 13.30
CA ARG A 512 20.42 21.18 12.11
C ARG A 512 20.54 19.71 12.50
N LYS A 513 21.32 19.38 13.55
CA LYS A 513 21.40 18.01 14.08
C LYS A 513 20.05 17.53 14.61
N TYR A 514 19.34 18.39 15.33
CA TYR A 514 18.01 18.09 15.85
C TYR A 514 17.02 17.82 14.70
N PHE A 515 17.00 18.68 13.68
CA PHE A 515 16.17 18.51 12.49
C PHE A 515 16.43 17.15 11.80
N TYR A 516 17.69 16.81 11.54
CA TYR A 516 18.05 15.55 10.91
C TYR A 516 17.70 14.32 11.76
N ALA A 517 17.88 14.43 13.08
CA ALA A 517 17.52 13.34 13.99
C ALA A 517 16.02 13.07 14.03
N LEU A 518 15.20 14.14 14.08
CA LEU A 518 13.75 13.99 14.03
C LEU A 518 13.27 13.52 12.64
N TYR A 519 13.86 14.01 11.57
CA TYR A 519 13.56 13.52 10.24
C TYR A 519 13.82 12.01 10.11
N ASN A 520 14.98 11.53 10.59
CA ASN A 520 15.30 10.10 10.62
C ASN A 520 14.28 9.32 11.46
N PHE A 521 13.96 9.82 12.64
CA PHE A 521 12.98 9.18 13.51
C PHE A 521 11.62 9.06 12.81
N LEU A 522 11.10 10.15 12.23
CA LEU A 522 9.81 10.14 11.53
C LEU A 522 9.81 9.19 10.31
N THR A 523 10.91 9.17 9.56
CA THR A 523 11.01 8.29 8.37
C THR A 523 11.02 6.81 8.78
N LYS A 524 11.70 6.46 9.87
CA LYS A 524 11.69 5.10 10.41
C LYS A 524 10.32 4.70 10.92
N GLU A 525 9.69 5.54 11.74
CA GLU A 525 8.37 5.27 12.28
C GLU A 525 7.32 5.12 11.16
N LEU A 526 7.40 5.95 10.12
CA LEU A 526 6.53 5.84 8.95
C LEU A 526 6.77 4.52 8.20
N TYR A 527 8.04 4.12 8.02
CA TYR A 527 8.37 2.86 7.36
C TYR A 527 7.81 1.67 8.15
N VAL A 528 8.02 1.65 9.46
CA VAL A 528 7.50 0.61 10.37
C VAL A 528 5.96 0.61 10.38
N SER A 529 5.35 1.78 10.42
CA SER A 529 3.87 1.90 10.34
C SER A 529 3.29 1.28 9.07
N LYS A 530 3.99 1.37 7.94
CA LYS A 530 3.54 0.80 6.66
C LYS A 530 3.86 -0.67 6.52
N SER A 531 5.12 -1.04 6.74
CA SER A 531 5.64 -2.37 6.42
C SER A 531 5.84 -3.27 7.63
N GLY A 532 5.64 -2.75 8.84
CA GLY A 532 5.87 -3.45 10.10
C GLY A 532 7.32 -3.41 10.57
N ASP A 533 7.53 -3.88 11.80
CA ASP A 533 8.85 -4.04 12.41
C ASP A 533 9.22 -5.52 12.49
N ALA A 534 10.34 -5.87 11.88
CA ALA A 534 10.86 -7.24 11.91
C ALA A 534 11.28 -7.69 13.32
N ALA A 535 11.58 -6.75 14.23
CA ALA A 535 12.04 -7.07 15.57
C ALA A 535 10.89 -7.46 16.53
N TYR A 536 9.65 -7.08 16.23
CA TYR A 536 8.51 -7.31 17.11
C TYR A 536 7.48 -8.28 16.53
N GLU A 537 7.01 -9.18 17.37
CA GLU A 537 6.03 -10.20 17.02
C GLU A 537 4.67 -9.58 16.70
N GLY A 538 4.05 -9.98 15.57
CA GLY A 538 2.72 -9.53 15.17
C GLY A 538 2.66 -8.11 14.53
N GLN A 539 3.74 -7.33 14.53
CA GLN A 539 3.73 -5.98 13.96
C GLN A 539 4.06 -5.99 12.46
N LYS A 540 3.04 -6.21 11.63
CA LYS A 540 3.14 -6.13 10.16
C LYS A 540 2.79 -4.72 9.62
N GLY A 541 2.51 -3.75 10.48
CA GLY A 541 2.07 -2.41 10.08
C GLY A 541 0.78 -2.46 9.24
N ALA A 542 0.60 -1.48 8.36
CA ALA A 542 -0.53 -1.44 7.43
C ALA A 542 -0.59 -2.68 6.52
N ALA A 543 0.55 -3.29 6.23
CA ALA A 543 0.63 -4.49 5.41
C ALA A 543 -0.06 -5.71 6.03
N SER A 544 -0.38 -5.70 7.33
CA SER A 544 -1.20 -6.73 7.97
C SER A 544 -2.55 -6.92 7.29
N LEU A 545 -3.12 -5.86 6.72
CA LEU A 545 -4.40 -5.90 6.01
C LEU A 545 -4.43 -6.92 4.86
N TRP A 546 -3.31 -7.25 4.24
CA TRP A 546 -3.25 -8.22 3.14
C TRP A 546 -2.25 -9.36 3.33
N LEU A 547 -1.26 -9.20 4.21
CA LEU A 547 -0.26 -10.23 4.50
C LEU A 547 -0.70 -11.19 5.61
N SER A 548 -1.55 -10.74 6.55
CA SER A 548 -2.04 -11.59 7.63
C SER A 548 -3.16 -12.51 7.15
N THR A 549 -3.12 -13.76 7.62
CA THR A 549 -4.21 -14.70 7.41
C THR A 549 -5.45 -14.29 8.21
N LEU A 550 -6.62 -14.86 7.88
CA LEU A 550 -7.84 -14.60 8.64
C LEU A 550 -7.67 -14.99 10.12
N ASP A 551 -7.05 -16.14 10.38
CA ASP A 551 -6.84 -16.64 11.73
C ASP A 551 -5.91 -15.72 12.53
N GLU A 552 -4.80 -15.26 11.94
CA GLU A 552 -3.91 -14.25 12.56
C GLU A 552 -4.64 -12.95 12.90
N LYS A 553 -5.50 -12.46 11.99
CA LYS A 553 -6.31 -11.25 12.24
C LYS A 553 -7.35 -11.47 13.33
N CYS A 554 -7.97 -12.63 13.36
CA CYS A 554 -8.93 -13.00 14.41
C CYS A 554 -8.26 -13.07 15.78
N GLU A 555 -7.09 -13.70 15.88
CA GLU A 555 -6.35 -13.79 17.14
C GLU A 555 -5.86 -12.44 17.64
N ALA A 556 -5.43 -11.57 16.73
CA ALA A 556 -5.04 -10.20 17.05
C ALA A 556 -6.24 -9.28 17.36
N GLY A 557 -7.48 -9.71 17.05
CA GLY A 557 -8.66 -8.88 17.22
C GLY A 557 -8.81 -7.78 16.16
N GLU A 558 -8.14 -7.88 15.01
CA GLU A 558 -8.03 -6.81 14.01
C GLU A 558 -9.07 -6.87 12.88
N ILE A 559 -9.95 -7.87 12.88
CA ILE A 559 -11.01 -8.01 11.89
C ILE A 559 -12.34 -8.39 12.56
N ILE A 560 -13.44 -7.87 12.04
CA ILE A 560 -14.79 -8.42 12.26
C ILE A 560 -15.37 -8.71 10.87
N TYR A 561 -15.82 -9.93 10.65
CA TYR A 561 -16.28 -10.41 9.36
C TYR A 561 -17.64 -11.11 9.45
N ASP A 562 -18.20 -11.54 8.31
CA ASP A 562 -19.55 -12.11 8.18
C ASP A 562 -20.66 -11.17 8.72
N LEU A 563 -20.40 -9.88 8.63
CA LEU A 563 -21.36 -8.86 9.02
C LEU A 563 -22.49 -8.76 7.99
N ARG A 564 -23.73 -8.69 8.46
CA ARG A 564 -24.92 -8.56 7.60
C ARG A 564 -25.55 -7.19 7.74
N MET A 565 -25.96 -6.60 6.64
CA MET A 565 -26.67 -5.31 6.64
C MET A 565 -28.02 -5.44 7.34
N LYS A 566 -28.20 -4.65 8.40
CA LYS A 566 -29.47 -4.51 9.15
C LYS A 566 -30.20 -3.22 8.75
N GLU A 567 -29.47 -2.10 8.70
CA GLU A 567 -29.96 -0.82 8.23
C GLU A 567 -28.94 -0.19 7.30
N ASN A 568 -29.42 0.38 6.19
CA ASN A 568 -28.57 1.02 5.20
C ASN A 568 -29.07 2.44 4.93
N HIS A 569 -28.37 3.41 5.48
CA HIS A 569 -28.56 4.83 5.29
C HIS A 569 -27.33 5.46 4.61
N ALA A 570 -26.66 4.70 3.72
CA ALA A 570 -25.48 5.17 3.02
C ALA A 570 -25.74 6.38 2.12
N ALA A 571 -26.98 6.56 1.65
CA ALA A 571 -27.38 7.68 0.80
C ALA A 571 -27.85 8.92 1.57
N ASP A 572 -27.84 8.91 2.92
CA ASP A 572 -28.19 10.09 3.70
C ASP A 572 -27.05 11.10 3.69
N GLU A 573 -27.22 12.22 2.98
CA GLU A 573 -26.20 13.26 2.84
C GLU A 573 -25.81 13.91 4.18
N GLN A 574 -26.72 13.97 5.14
CA GLN A 574 -26.45 14.60 6.44
C GLN A 574 -25.73 13.64 7.39
N LYS A 575 -26.11 12.36 7.34
CA LYS A 575 -25.56 11.33 8.20
C LYS A 575 -25.56 9.98 7.50
N ALA A 576 -24.61 9.76 6.61
CA ALA A 576 -24.42 8.46 5.99
C ALA A 576 -23.97 7.43 7.03
N TYR A 577 -24.82 6.45 7.33
CA TYR A 577 -24.50 5.43 8.32
C TYR A 577 -25.07 4.06 7.94
N LEU A 578 -24.48 3.04 8.53
CA LEU A 578 -24.86 1.64 8.38
C LEU A 578 -25.02 1.00 9.76
N VAL A 579 -25.98 0.09 9.89
CA VAL A 579 -26.06 -0.82 11.03
C VAL A 579 -25.84 -2.23 10.51
N LEU A 580 -24.79 -2.88 11.00
CA LEU A 580 -24.42 -4.23 10.63
C LEU A 580 -24.64 -5.17 11.82
N SER A 581 -25.34 -6.29 11.60
CA SER A 581 -25.50 -7.34 12.61
C SER A 581 -24.24 -8.19 12.70
N ARG A 582 -23.84 -8.49 13.95
CA ARG A 582 -22.76 -9.43 14.27
C ARG A 582 -23.31 -10.82 14.49
N GLN A 583 -22.60 -11.82 14.01
CA GLN A 583 -22.77 -13.20 14.45
C GLN A 583 -21.71 -13.48 15.53
N PRO A 584 -21.99 -14.27 16.57
CA PRO A 584 -20.94 -14.72 17.47
C PRO A 584 -19.85 -15.42 16.66
N GLN A 585 -18.67 -14.83 16.63
CA GLN A 585 -17.55 -15.40 15.90
C GLN A 585 -16.75 -16.27 16.88
N PHE A 586 -16.67 -17.54 16.56
CA PHE A 586 -15.87 -18.47 17.30
C PHE A 586 -14.59 -18.72 16.49
N LEU A 587 -13.44 -18.66 17.14
CA LEU A 587 -12.24 -19.26 16.58
C LEU A 587 -12.62 -20.70 16.23
N VAL A 588 -12.39 -21.11 14.98
CA VAL A 588 -12.64 -22.48 14.56
C VAL A 588 -11.74 -23.34 15.44
N ALA A 589 -12.31 -23.94 16.49
CA ALA A 589 -11.60 -24.83 17.35
C ALA A 589 -11.11 -26.00 16.47
N GLY A 590 -9.81 -26.20 16.46
CA GLY A 590 -9.28 -27.50 16.07
C GLY A 590 -10.09 -28.55 16.84
N SER A 591 -10.48 -29.60 16.18
CA SER A 591 -11.44 -30.68 16.56
C SER A 591 -11.28 -31.37 17.91
N SER A 592 -10.69 -30.76 18.90
CA SER A 592 -10.65 -31.20 20.30
C SER A 592 -11.69 -30.41 21.08
N GLY A 593 -12.72 -31.08 21.58
CA GLY A 593 -13.90 -30.58 22.28
C GLY A 593 -13.71 -29.68 23.50
N GLU A 594 -12.71 -28.81 23.49
CA GLU A 594 -12.54 -27.71 24.40
C GLU A 594 -13.33 -26.52 23.86
N SER A 595 -14.08 -25.86 24.75
CA SER A 595 -14.90 -24.69 24.53
C SER A 595 -14.25 -23.73 23.55
N ALA A 596 -14.89 -23.50 22.38
CA ALA A 596 -14.44 -22.55 21.39
C ALA A 596 -14.17 -21.22 22.09
N ALA A 597 -12.92 -20.77 22.10
CA ALA A 597 -12.55 -19.50 22.70
C ALA A 597 -13.28 -18.39 21.92
N SER A 598 -14.07 -17.60 22.62
CA SER A 598 -14.76 -16.46 22.04
C SER A 598 -13.72 -15.47 21.53
N TYR A 599 -13.74 -15.17 20.23
CA TYR A 599 -12.93 -14.15 19.63
C TYR A 599 -13.38 -12.76 20.15
N LEU A 600 -12.46 -12.00 20.73
CA LEU A 600 -12.71 -10.64 21.22
C LEU A 600 -12.06 -9.65 20.27
N PRO A 601 -12.87 -8.95 19.43
CA PRO A 601 -12.34 -7.94 18.53
C PRO A 601 -11.81 -6.73 19.31
N ASN A 602 -10.66 -6.19 18.87
CA ASN A 602 -10.04 -5.02 19.47
C ASN A 602 -10.53 -3.72 18.81
N PHE A 603 -11.83 -3.53 18.75
CA PHE A 603 -12.46 -2.33 18.19
C PHE A 603 -13.17 -1.54 19.26
N ARG A 604 -13.17 -0.22 19.12
CA ARG A 604 -13.80 0.74 20.03
C ARG A 604 -14.61 1.77 19.28
N GLN A 605 -15.54 2.39 19.96
CA GLN A 605 -16.24 3.57 19.46
C GLN A 605 -15.22 4.67 19.10
N GLY A 606 -15.36 5.24 17.90
CA GLY A 606 -14.48 6.26 17.35
C GLY A 606 -13.37 5.72 16.44
N ASP A 607 -13.09 4.42 16.46
CA ASP A 607 -12.05 3.84 15.61
C ASP A 607 -12.34 4.06 14.13
N ALA A 608 -11.31 4.44 13.39
CA ALA A 608 -11.35 4.53 11.95
C ALA A 608 -11.23 3.13 11.34
N ILE A 609 -12.12 2.81 10.40
CA ILE A 609 -12.20 1.49 9.79
C ILE A 609 -12.26 1.56 8.27
N VAL A 610 -11.86 0.46 7.66
CA VAL A 610 -12.15 0.12 6.27
C VAL A 610 -13.25 -0.94 6.25
N LEU A 611 -14.27 -0.71 5.43
CA LEU A 611 -15.39 -1.61 5.19
C LEU A 611 -15.32 -2.11 3.75
N TYR A 612 -15.48 -3.41 3.55
CA TYR A 612 -15.52 -4.01 2.21
C TYR A 612 -16.42 -5.25 2.17
N GLU A 613 -16.88 -5.59 0.96
CA GLU A 613 -17.63 -6.83 0.74
C GLU A 613 -16.73 -8.04 0.90
N ARG A 614 -17.18 -9.03 1.67
CA ARG A 614 -16.47 -10.29 1.90
C ARG A 614 -17.41 -11.47 1.79
N ASN A 615 -17.74 -11.85 0.56
CA ASN A 615 -18.64 -12.96 0.23
C ASN A 615 -17.90 -14.31 0.09
N SER A 616 -16.57 -14.28 -0.03
CA SER A 616 -15.72 -15.47 -0.12
C SER A 616 -14.46 -15.35 0.73
N VAL A 617 -13.79 -16.46 0.99
CA VAL A 617 -12.52 -16.52 1.74
C VAL A 617 -11.37 -15.80 1.00
N THR A 618 -11.47 -15.65 -0.32
CA THR A 618 -10.47 -14.97 -1.14
C THR A 618 -10.65 -13.45 -1.19
N ASP A 619 -11.78 -12.93 -0.69
CA ASP A 619 -12.07 -11.51 -0.68
C ASP A 619 -11.24 -10.80 0.39
N LYS A 620 -10.50 -9.78 -0.03
CA LYS A 620 -9.56 -8.98 0.80
C LYS A 620 -9.66 -7.52 0.41
N VAL A 621 -9.10 -6.65 1.23
CA VAL A 621 -8.98 -5.20 0.97
C VAL A 621 -8.28 -4.88 -0.36
N THR A 622 -7.45 -5.77 -0.89
CA THR A 622 -6.67 -5.56 -2.12
C THR A 622 -7.39 -5.93 -3.41
N ASN A 623 -8.53 -6.61 -3.31
CA ASN A 623 -9.35 -7.02 -4.47
C ASN A 623 -10.82 -6.61 -4.36
N LYS A 624 -11.13 -5.70 -3.45
CA LYS A 624 -12.45 -5.12 -3.24
C LYS A 624 -12.40 -3.60 -3.18
N MET A 625 -13.50 -2.99 -3.52
CA MET A 625 -13.73 -1.58 -3.26
C MET A 625 -13.89 -1.37 -1.76
N ILE A 626 -13.23 -0.35 -1.22
CA ILE A 626 -13.18 -0.05 0.20
C ILE A 626 -13.95 1.22 0.49
N PHE A 627 -14.77 1.18 1.53
CA PHE A 627 -15.43 2.35 2.10
C PHE A 627 -14.82 2.68 3.46
N LYS A 628 -14.43 3.92 3.66
CA LYS A 628 -13.88 4.38 4.93
C LYS A 628 -14.96 4.91 5.85
N GLY A 629 -14.83 4.62 7.13
CA GLY A 629 -15.81 5.06 8.14
C GLY A 629 -15.22 5.08 9.53
N ASN A 630 -16.07 5.40 10.50
CA ASN A 630 -15.75 5.32 11.91
C ASN A 630 -16.85 4.54 12.64
N ILE A 631 -16.49 3.80 13.67
CA ILE A 631 -17.44 3.10 14.53
C ILE A 631 -18.17 4.14 15.40
N GLU A 632 -19.47 4.28 15.24
CA GLU A 632 -20.30 5.14 16.11
C GLU A 632 -20.65 4.45 17.43
N TYR A 633 -20.98 3.17 17.36
CA TYR A 633 -21.21 2.31 18.53
C TYR A 633 -20.99 0.85 18.16
N MET A 634 -20.73 0.05 19.17
CA MET A 634 -20.60 -1.40 19.03
C MET A 634 -21.22 -2.10 20.24
N THR A 635 -22.05 -3.10 19.97
CA THR A 635 -22.63 -4.01 20.97
C THR A 635 -22.24 -5.46 20.64
N GLU A 636 -22.71 -6.40 21.42
CA GLU A 636 -22.51 -7.84 21.11
C GLU A 636 -23.23 -8.27 19.84
N GLU A 637 -24.34 -7.62 19.49
CA GLU A 637 -25.23 -8.02 18.40
C GLU A 637 -25.06 -7.16 17.12
N GLU A 638 -24.62 -5.91 17.26
CA GLU A 638 -24.56 -4.99 16.12
C GLU A 638 -23.45 -3.94 16.21
N ILE A 639 -23.10 -3.38 15.06
CA ILE A 639 -22.12 -2.31 14.90
C ILE A 639 -22.77 -1.20 14.08
N GLY A 640 -22.78 0.02 14.62
CA GLY A 640 -23.10 1.24 13.89
C GLY A 640 -21.86 1.88 13.28
N ILE A 641 -21.83 2.08 11.97
CA ILE A 641 -20.72 2.65 11.23
C ILE A 641 -21.16 3.93 10.56
N ARG A 642 -20.46 5.03 10.82
CA ARG A 642 -20.61 6.28 10.09
C ARG A 642 -19.64 6.29 8.92
N LEU A 643 -20.17 6.35 7.70
CA LEU A 643 -19.36 6.49 6.49
C LEU A 643 -18.76 7.91 6.40
N ARG A 644 -17.56 8.02 5.82
CA ARG A 644 -16.92 9.34 5.58
C ARG A 644 -17.62 10.12 4.48
N SER A 645 -18.15 9.41 3.48
CA SER A 645 -18.84 10.00 2.33
C SER A 645 -20.16 9.32 2.11
N ALA A 646 -21.22 10.13 1.93
CA ALA A 646 -22.51 9.62 1.52
C ALA A 646 -22.41 9.02 0.12
N GLN A 647 -23.17 7.95 -0.13
CA GLN A 647 -23.23 7.31 -1.43
C GLN A 647 -24.48 7.78 -2.19
N GLN A 648 -24.44 7.73 -3.50
CA GLN A 648 -25.55 8.16 -4.34
C GLN A 648 -26.83 7.36 -4.04
N ASN A 649 -26.67 6.05 -3.82
CA ASN A 649 -27.81 5.21 -3.41
C ASN A 649 -27.36 4.03 -2.53
N THR A 650 -28.33 3.38 -1.87
CA THR A 650 -28.07 2.27 -0.96
C THR A 650 -27.61 0.99 -1.66
N SER A 651 -27.80 0.86 -2.99
CA SER A 651 -27.40 -0.33 -3.75
C SER A 651 -25.88 -0.42 -3.97
N VAL A 652 -25.14 0.67 -3.69
CA VAL A 652 -23.67 0.67 -3.65
C VAL A 652 -23.14 -0.29 -2.60
N LEU A 653 -23.89 -0.45 -1.49
CA LEU A 653 -23.60 -1.39 -0.40
C LEU A 653 -24.81 -2.35 -0.25
N PRO A 654 -24.92 -3.39 -1.08
CA PRO A 654 -26.11 -4.22 -1.15
C PRO A 654 -26.35 -5.03 0.13
N ALA A 655 -27.60 -5.05 0.60
CA ALA A 655 -27.98 -5.80 1.80
C ALA A 655 -27.82 -7.34 1.68
N SER A 656 -27.67 -7.86 0.45
CA SER A 656 -27.45 -9.27 0.19
C SER A 656 -26.02 -9.73 0.41
N SER A 657 -25.05 -8.80 0.48
CA SER A 657 -23.62 -9.10 0.67
C SER A 657 -23.28 -9.28 2.15
N LEU A 658 -22.22 -10.04 2.38
CA LEU A 658 -21.51 -10.08 3.65
C LEU A 658 -20.39 -9.04 3.65
N TYR A 659 -20.10 -8.51 4.83
CA TYR A 659 -19.10 -7.46 5.00
C TYR A 659 -18.04 -7.84 6.02
N ALA A 660 -16.88 -7.23 5.88
CA ALA A 660 -15.84 -7.22 6.89
C ALA A 660 -15.39 -5.78 7.18
N ILE A 661 -14.96 -5.56 8.42
CA ILE A 661 -14.28 -4.33 8.84
C ILE A 661 -12.92 -4.66 9.41
N GLU A 662 -11.97 -3.81 9.10
CA GLU A 662 -10.60 -3.83 9.62
C GLU A 662 -10.18 -2.41 9.99
N HIS A 663 -9.12 -2.25 10.81
CA HIS A 663 -8.62 -0.93 11.18
C HIS A 663 -8.07 -0.18 9.97
N ASP A 664 -8.45 1.11 9.83
CA ASP A 664 -7.86 2.00 8.81
C ASP A 664 -6.52 2.53 9.33
N VAL A 665 -5.46 2.25 8.60
CA VAL A 665 -4.12 2.78 8.91
C VAL A 665 -3.93 4.11 8.18
N MET A 666 -3.88 5.20 8.95
CA MET A 666 -3.80 6.56 8.41
C MET A 666 -2.39 7.15 8.54
N ASP A 667 -1.82 7.60 7.42
CA ASP A 667 -0.54 8.31 7.37
C ASP A 667 -0.65 9.81 7.71
N THR A 668 -1.85 10.30 7.96
CA THR A 668 -2.12 11.74 8.14
C THR A 668 -1.31 12.35 9.29
N THR A 669 -1.12 11.60 10.37
CA THR A 669 -0.33 12.04 11.53
C THR A 669 1.12 12.30 11.14
N PHE A 670 1.73 11.42 10.35
CA PHE A 670 3.11 11.61 9.87
C PHE A 670 3.24 12.84 8.99
N ARG A 671 2.28 13.09 8.12
CA ARG A 671 2.26 14.31 7.31
C ARG A 671 2.31 15.56 8.17
N PHE A 672 1.48 15.65 9.21
CA PHE A 672 1.50 16.80 10.13
C PHE A 672 2.80 16.88 10.93
N MET A 673 3.41 15.75 11.29
CA MET A 673 4.71 15.75 11.98
C MET A 673 5.83 16.29 11.08
N TYR A 674 5.91 15.91 9.80
CA TYR A 674 6.87 16.46 8.84
C TYR A 674 6.67 17.97 8.60
N GLN A 675 5.41 18.41 8.50
CA GLN A 675 5.08 19.83 8.37
C GLN A 675 5.44 20.62 9.63
N GLY A 676 5.19 20.04 10.81
CA GLY A 676 5.63 20.61 12.09
C GLY A 676 7.14 20.73 12.19
N LEU A 677 7.87 19.72 11.72
CA LEU A 677 9.33 19.74 11.66
C LEU A 677 9.84 20.85 10.72
N TYR A 678 9.16 21.08 9.59
CA TYR A 678 9.49 22.19 8.68
C TYR A 678 9.19 23.56 9.31
N ALA A 679 8.11 23.68 10.08
CA ALA A 679 7.73 24.93 10.75
C ALA A 679 8.68 25.31 11.88
N PHE A 680 9.33 24.32 12.51
CA PHE A 680 10.36 24.52 13.53
C PHE A 680 11.60 25.22 12.95
#